data_ab6d91feedd5b12e79797fd76d846f58
#
_entry.id   ab6d91feedd5b12e79797fd76d846f58
#
_cell.length_a   1.000
_cell.length_b   1.000
_cell.length_c   1.000
_cell.angle_alpha   90.00
_cell.angle_beta   90.00
_cell.angle_gamma   90.00
#
_symmetry.space_group_name_H-M   'P 1'
#
loop_
_entity.id
_entity.type
_entity.pdbx_description
1 polymer ?
#
loop_
_entity_poly.entity_id
_entity_poly.type
_entity_poly.pdbx_seq_one_letter_code
_entity_poly.pdbx_strand_id
1 'polypeptide(L)'
;MTRHSRSPARVPADTRRLQTLRRRTPVQLAVGLAAAMSCLAVPAHAAPAQADQQYDALIQRARAGDHEPALTALRERLAQAPTDRRAAYDRMIIAGWAGRPAEVLETYGQLGDAVQLPADALAALARAHRDERQWDASLARYREGQQRFPARQDFVLGEILTLADSGRSADAVAAGQALVRRQPSNADARIALAYAYIRAREPYEALYEADKANTLAPQRNDIVREYVRALQHAGLPEAALRIAGERPGLLSRMDSLSLQLDAVAEQVRLADKPTRTEAERFAIADRALARYDELMPQLRALGPQGEGELRRARVDRLAALHARVRMREVVDEYESLRAEGVQVPAYALTDVAAAYLYLRQPEQSERLYQQALSEAYPPEGDTEARLAAQTGLYYSHAEAEKFPPAGDVVQQASAEQPLWRWVQGQPAAQPNDLWLDAAQVAAQSRLQADDTVNAQQRLEEMVQRAPANSRLRVALADVYRARAWPRRAESELKLAEALEPRSMPLEVQQGHAALDLQEWRQAEMLRNDTLARYPEDLAVRRLDREWNVHNKAELRIEGYRGLANDSAVVGNGNFGIESVLYSPPINYDWRAFGGIGYATGRFEEGNVDYRWARTGVQYRVRDLTLEGEVSTHSYGGGGRAGGRLSAQYDIDDRWQVGASGALRSTGTPLRALKQGIYADTLSVFTRYRASERSEWLFTVAPSRFSDGNDRLEAGVTGVQRFYTAPHLKADLLVDLWASRNTRDDTPYYNPRSDLTMLPSVRLTHTLYRRYETAWEQQFLAGAGAYAQRGFGTGAMMLIGYGQRFRTNDVFDVGATITGTSRPYDGRRERELRIVFDLTYRF
;
A
#
# COMPACT_ATOMS: atom_id res chain seq x y z
N MET A 1 -4.76 -5.52 4.87
CA MET A 1 -3.94 -4.90 3.82
C MET A 1 -3.12 -6.00 3.19
N THR A 2 -3.64 -6.55 2.14
CA THR A 2 -2.91 -7.52 1.33
C THR A 2 -1.96 -6.75 0.42
N ARG A 3 -0.68 -7.09 0.44
CA ARG A 3 0.21 -6.71 -0.64
C ARG A 3 -0.41 -7.24 -1.93
N HIS A 4 -0.95 -6.36 -2.74
CA HIS A 4 -1.16 -6.74 -4.12
C HIS A 4 0.21 -7.03 -4.72
N SER A 5 0.39 -8.27 -5.15
CA SER A 5 1.51 -8.61 -6.01
C SER A 5 1.46 -7.66 -7.20
N ARG A 6 2.33 -6.67 -7.20
CA ARG A 6 2.55 -5.85 -8.39
C ARG A 6 3.01 -6.80 -9.48
N SER A 7 2.15 -7.11 -10.41
CA SER A 7 2.58 -7.70 -11.67
C SER A 7 3.60 -6.76 -12.29
N PRO A 8 4.71 -7.26 -12.82
CA PRO A 8 5.75 -6.40 -13.34
C PRO A 8 5.27 -5.70 -14.59
N ALA A 9 5.16 -4.38 -14.52
CA ALA A 9 5.11 -3.58 -15.73
C ALA A 9 6.34 -3.89 -16.59
N ARG A 10 6.12 -4.21 -17.84
CA ARG A 10 7.10 -3.89 -18.86
C ARG A 10 7.07 -2.37 -18.96
N VAL A 11 7.89 -1.71 -18.17
CA VAL A 11 8.11 -0.27 -18.29
C VAL A 11 8.76 -0.04 -19.64
N PRO A 12 8.15 0.74 -20.53
CA PRO A 12 8.91 1.33 -21.63
C PRO A 12 10.04 2.10 -20.97
N ALA A 13 11.25 1.99 -21.49
CA ALA A 13 12.44 2.66 -21.00
C ALA A 13 12.08 4.08 -20.58
N ASP A 14 12.30 4.40 -19.33
CA ASP A 14 11.82 5.60 -18.66
C ASP A 14 12.32 6.87 -19.39
N THR A 15 11.48 7.41 -20.25
CA THR A 15 11.76 8.66 -20.97
C THR A 15 11.91 9.87 -20.04
N ARG A 16 11.59 9.73 -18.76
CA ARG A 16 11.65 10.82 -17.77
C ARG A 16 13.03 11.03 -17.15
N ARG A 17 13.88 9.99 -17.11
CA ARG A 17 15.25 10.14 -16.59
C ARG A 17 16.15 11.01 -17.45
N LEU A 18 15.84 11.14 -18.74
CA LEU A 18 16.61 11.99 -19.68
C LEU A 18 16.42 13.50 -19.43
N GLN A 19 15.39 13.94 -18.72
CA GLN A 19 15.22 15.37 -18.44
C GLN A 19 16.15 15.90 -17.34
N THR A 20 16.63 15.08 -16.43
CA THR A 20 17.56 15.49 -15.38
C THR A 20 19.00 15.57 -15.88
N LEU A 21 19.34 14.92 -16.98
CA LEU A 21 20.64 15.02 -17.64
C LEU A 21 20.87 16.34 -18.40
N ARG A 22 19.94 17.29 -18.35
CA ARG A 22 20.01 18.59 -19.07
C ARG A 22 21.14 19.54 -18.64
N ARG A 23 21.97 19.18 -17.69
CA ARG A 23 23.00 20.07 -17.19
C ARG A 23 24.47 19.64 -17.41
N ARG A 24 24.72 18.64 -18.22
CA ARG A 24 26.11 18.30 -18.57
C ARG A 24 26.42 18.73 -19.98
N THR A 25 27.35 19.63 -20.06
CA THR A 25 27.96 20.18 -21.27
C THR A 25 28.49 19.07 -22.19
N PRO A 26 28.21 19.14 -23.50
CA PRO A 26 28.74 18.18 -24.48
C PRO A 26 30.19 18.51 -24.84
N VAL A 27 31.13 18.45 -23.90
CA VAL A 27 32.51 18.96 -24.14
C VAL A 27 33.45 17.87 -24.67
N GLN A 28 33.09 16.59 -24.71
CA GLN A 28 34.12 15.55 -24.92
C GLN A 28 34.08 14.76 -26.25
N LEU A 29 33.10 14.94 -27.10
CA LEU A 29 33.04 14.19 -28.38
C LEU A 29 34.07 14.69 -29.43
N ALA A 30 34.73 15.81 -29.18
CA ALA A 30 35.50 16.49 -30.20
C ALA A 30 36.97 16.19 -30.20
N VAL A 31 37.52 15.52 -29.19
CA VAL A 31 38.98 15.38 -29.03
C VAL A 31 39.54 14.20 -29.84
N GLY A 32 38.76 13.17 -30.09
CA GLY A 32 39.27 11.96 -30.78
C GLY A 32 39.44 12.04 -32.29
N LEU A 33 38.74 12.94 -32.96
CA LEU A 33 38.71 12.98 -34.45
C LEU A 33 39.89 13.76 -35.06
N ALA A 34 40.63 14.54 -34.28
CA ALA A 34 41.71 15.35 -34.80
C ALA A 34 43.08 14.64 -34.94
N ALA A 35 43.24 13.45 -34.31
CA ALA A 35 44.55 12.80 -34.19
C ALA A 35 44.94 11.89 -35.38
N ALA A 36 44.00 11.58 -36.31
CA ALA A 36 44.19 10.53 -37.30
C ALA A 36 44.66 11.05 -38.72
N MET A 37 44.82 12.36 -38.92
CA MET A 37 45.22 12.86 -40.25
C MET A 37 46.43 13.77 -40.20
N SER A 38 47.61 13.21 -40.13
CA SER A 38 48.86 13.97 -40.40
C SER A 38 49.95 13.03 -40.85
N CYS A 39 49.93 12.61 -42.05
CA CYS A 39 51.12 12.17 -42.80
C CYS A 39 50.94 12.43 -44.29
N LEU A 40 51.24 13.62 -44.73
CA LEU A 40 51.72 13.84 -46.13
C LEU A 40 52.75 14.98 -46.08
N ALA A 41 53.99 14.62 -46.33
CA ALA A 41 55.15 15.54 -46.39
C ALA A 41 55.15 16.32 -47.70
N VAL A 42 55.38 17.61 -47.63
CA VAL A 42 55.73 18.47 -48.74
C VAL A 42 57.22 18.96 -48.55
N PRO A 43 58.04 18.95 -49.56
CA PRO A 43 59.46 19.19 -49.41
C PRO A 43 59.80 20.63 -49.07
N ALA A 44 60.82 20.76 -48.22
CA ALA A 44 61.33 22.03 -47.70
C ALA A 44 62.23 22.77 -48.76
N HIS A 45 61.97 24.03 -48.90
CA HIS A 45 62.98 25.01 -49.38
C HIS A 45 62.98 26.21 -48.48
N ALA A 46 64.18 26.57 -48.04
CA ALA A 46 64.60 27.65 -47.20
C ALA A 46 64.61 27.43 -45.71
N ALA A 47 65.74 27.58 -45.04
CA ALA A 47 65.84 27.50 -43.58
C ALA A 47 64.99 28.58 -42.93
N PRO A 48 64.03 28.23 -42.00
CA PRO A 48 63.26 29.24 -41.33
C PRO A 48 64.06 30.07 -40.40
N ALA A 49 63.73 31.33 -40.33
CA ALA A 49 64.31 32.25 -39.37
C ALA A 49 64.03 31.66 -37.95
N GLN A 50 64.90 31.97 -36.96
CA GLN A 50 64.87 31.43 -35.60
C GLN A 50 63.47 31.62 -34.93
N ALA A 51 62.76 32.71 -35.33
CA ALA A 51 61.36 32.99 -34.89
C ALA A 51 60.34 32.00 -35.48
N ASP A 52 60.53 31.54 -36.74
CA ASP A 52 59.58 30.54 -37.35
C ASP A 52 59.83 29.15 -36.76
N GLN A 53 61.05 28.80 -36.37
CA GLN A 53 61.33 27.55 -35.65
C GLN A 53 60.68 27.49 -34.27
N GLN A 54 60.74 28.63 -33.52
CA GLN A 54 60.06 28.73 -32.22
C GLN A 54 58.54 28.64 -32.33
N TYR A 55 57.97 29.27 -33.34
CA TYR A 55 56.57 29.24 -33.65
C TYR A 55 56.08 27.78 -33.97
N ASP A 56 56.80 27.14 -34.87
CA ASP A 56 56.45 25.76 -35.27
C ASP A 56 56.62 24.78 -34.09
N ALA A 57 57.59 24.98 -33.20
CA ALA A 57 57.76 24.22 -31.97
C ALA A 57 56.56 24.40 -31.00
N LEU A 58 56.00 25.62 -30.87
CA LEU A 58 54.83 25.89 -30.05
C LEU A 58 53.60 25.21 -30.63
N ILE A 59 53.43 25.23 -31.97
CA ILE A 59 52.32 24.51 -32.65
C ILE A 59 52.44 23.01 -32.44
N GLN A 60 53.63 22.43 -32.49
CA GLN A 60 53.87 21.00 -32.24
C GLN A 60 53.51 20.63 -30.78
N ARG A 61 53.90 21.47 -29.80
CA ARG A 61 53.48 21.28 -28.40
C ARG A 61 51.96 21.32 -28.24
N ALA A 62 51.29 22.24 -28.90
CA ALA A 62 49.84 22.33 -28.86
C ALA A 62 49.18 21.08 -29.46
N ARG A 63 49.74 20.50 -30.54
CA ARG A 63 49.29 19.21 -31.12
C ARG A 63 49.51 18.06 -30.13
N ALA A 64 50.49 18.14 -29.24
CA ALA A 64 50.72 17.15 -28.19
C ALA A 64 49.86 17.34 -26.95
N GLY A 65 48.95 18.34 -26.95
CA GLY A 65 48.01 18.62 -25.88
C GLY A 65 48.41 19.78 -24.93
N ASP A 66 49.56 20.37 -25.10
CA ASP A 66 50.00 21.54 -24.32
C ASP A 66 49.63 22.83 -25.05
N HIS A 67 48.37 23.25 -24.92
CA HIS A 67 47.73 24.32 -25.70
C HIS A 67 48.06 25.72 -25.19
N GLU A 68 48.23 25.93 -23.89
CA GLU A 68 48.27 27.26 -23.28
C GLU A 68 49.49 28.10 -23.72
N PRO A 69 50.71 27.54 -23.80
CA PRO A 69 51.84 28.31 -24.27
C PRO A 69 51.69 28.84 -25.71
N ALA A 70 51.07 28.01 -26.57
CA ALA A 70 50.82 28.41 -27.96
C ALA A 70 49.70 29.49 -28.04
N LEU A 71 48.63 29.37 -27.27
CA LEU A 71 47.52 30.34 -27.23
C LEU A 71 48.04 31.70 -26.71
N THR A 72 48.89 31.70 -25.67
CA THR A 72 49.46 32.93 -25.14
C THR A 72 50.34 33.64 -26.19
N ALA A 73 51.27 32.90 -26.82
CA ALA A 73 52.13 33.49 -27.87
C ALA A 73 51.35 33.99 -29.09
N LEU A 74 50.27 33.29 -29.47
CA LEU A 74 49.38 33.67 -30.58
C LEU A 74 48.54 34.91 -30.24
N ARG A 75 48.10 35.09 -28.99
CA ARG A 75 47.45 36.33 -28.54
C ARG A 75 48.37 37.50 -28.58
N GLU A 76 49.60 37.37 -28.10
CA GLU A 76 50.63 38.42 -28.16
C GLU A 76 51.00 38.81 -29.59
N ARG A 77 51.15 37.78 -30.46
CA ARG A 77 51.46 37.99 -31.88
C ARG A 77 50.30 38.71 -32.60
N LEU A 78 49.10 38.38 -32.36
CA LEU A 78 47.91 39.02 -32.93
C LEU A 78 47.69 40.43 -32.35
N ALA A 79 48.04 40.69 -31.11
CA ALA A 79 48.02 42.04 -30.53
C ALA A 79 49.03 42.98 -31.24
N GLN A 80 50.19 42.41 -31.67
CA GLN A 80 51.19 43.15 -32.41
C GLN A 80 50.89 43.22 -33.91
N ALA A 81 50.31 42.20 -34.48
CA ALA A 81 49.99 42.12 -35.92
C ALA A 81 48.57 41.56 -36.13
N PRO A 82 47.52 42.39 -35.97
CA PRO A 82 46.12 41.94 -36.04
C PRO A 82 45.70 41.36 -37.40
N THR A 83 46.45 41.56 -38.46
CA THR A 83 46.20 41.07 -39.82
C THR A 83 46.93 39.78 -40.14
N ASP A 84 47.68 39.20 -39.20
CA ASP A 84 48.42 37.96 -39.40
C ASP A 84 47.41 36.79 -39.46
N ARG A 85 46.94 36.46 -40.68
CA ARG A 85 45.97 35.41 -40.93
C ARG A 85 46.43 34.02 -40.47
N ARG A 86 47.75 33.71 -40.62
CA ARG A 86 48.29 32.42 -40.20
C ARG A 86 48.14 32.25 -38.68
N ALA A 87 48.54 33.24 -37.93
CA ALA A 87 48.45 33.25 -36.46
C ALA A 87 46.96 33.20 -36.00
N ALA A 88 46.06 33.88 -36.70
CA ALA A 88 44.63 33.82 -36.37
C ALA A 88 44.01 32.44 -36.63
N TYR A 89 44.36 31.79 -37.75
CA TYR A 89 43.87 30.44 -38.06
C TYR A 89 44.41 29.43 -37.06
N ASP A 90 45.67 29.47 -36.70
CA ASP A 90 46.28 28.59 -35.71
C ASP A 90 45.71 28.84 -34.32
N ARG A 91 45.42 30.09 -33.94
CA ARG A 91 44.71 30.39 -32.67
C ARG A 91 43.29 29.77 -32.68
N MET A 92 42.53 29.92 -33.74
CA MET A 92 41.21 29.30 -33.86
C MET A 92 41.25 27.76 -33.72
N ILE A 93 42.21 27.13 -34.39
CA ILE A 93 42.37 25.68 -34.38
C ILE A 93 42.73 25.20 -32.95
N ILE A 94 43.78 25.84 -32.36
CA ILE A 94 44.30 25.46 -31.05
C ILE A 94 43.31 25.79 -29.94
N ALA A 95 42.59 26.92 -30.00
CA ALA A 95 41.53 27.25 -29.08
C ALA A 95 40.37 26.23 -29.18
N GLY A 96 40.05 25.76 -30.41
CA GLY A 96 39.11 24.69 -30.64
C GLY A 96 39.55 23.34 -30.00
N TRP A 97 40.84 22.99 -30.08
CA TRP A 97 41.39 21.81 -29.38
C TRP A 97 41.39 21.98 -27.88
N ALA A 98 41.64 23.20 -27.37
CA ALA A 98 41.63 23.55 -25.95
C ALA A 98 40.19 23.66 -25.36
N GLY A 99 39.13 23.48 -26.15
CA GLY A 99 37.73 23.62 -25.71
C GLY A 99 37.35 25.05 -25.33
N ARG A 100 37.86 26.04 -26.02
CA ARG A 100 37.63 27.50 -25.80
C ARG A 100 36.81 28.11 -26.93
N PRO A 101 35.52 27.79 -27.07
CA PRO A 101 34.70 28.24 -28.20
C PRO A 101 34.61 29.77 -28.29
N ALA A 102 34.52 30.45 -27.13
CA ALA A 102 34.46 31.91 -27.09
C ALA A 102 35.70 32.56 -27.74
N GLU A 103 36.90 32.00 -27.53
CA GLU A 103 38.15 32.49 -28.12
C GLU A 103 38.22 32.23 -29.63
N VAL A 104 37.63 31.12 -30.11
CA VAL A 104 37.46 30.87 -31.54
C VAL A 104 36.58 31.92 -32.18
N LEU A 105 35.43 32.20 -31.59
CA LEU A 105 34.43 33.17 -32.08
C LEU A 105 35.00 34.59 -32.06
N GLU A 106 35.68 34.99 -30.99
CA GLU A 106 36.37 36.27 -30.88
C GLU A 106 37.39 36.44 -31.99
N THR A 107 38.25 35.45 -32.23
CA THR A 107 39.30 35.49 -33.27
C THR A 107 38.67 35.61 -34.68
N TYR A 108 37.58 34.88 -34.91
CA TYR A 108 36.84 34.99 -36.14
C TYR A 108 36.24 36.38 -36.34
N GLY A 109 35.64 36.99 -35.32
CA GLY A 109 35.09 38.33 -35.36
C GLY A 109 36.11 39.39 -35.72
N GLN A 110 37.39 39.18 -35.25
CA GLN A 110 38.51 40.08 -35.60
C GLN A 110 38.95 39.97 -37.09
N LEU A 111 38.77 38.74 -37.68
CA LEU A 111 39.10 38.50 -39.10
C LEU A 111 38.06 39.08 -40.05
N GLY A 112 36.80 39.17 -39.63
CA GLY A 112 35.64 39.55 -40.43
C GLY A 112 35.11 38.49 -41.39
N ASP A 113 33.86 38.60 -41.74
CA ASP A 113 33.08 37.57 -42.50
C ASP A 113 33.58 37.36 -43.97
N ALA A 114 34.35 38.31 -44.53
CA ALA A 114 34.84 38.23 -45.90
C ALA A 114 36.04 37.28 -46.10
N VAL A 115 36.58 36.75 -44.99
CA VAL A 115 37.76 35.87 -45.03
C VAL A 115 37.41 34.44 -45.31
N GLN A 116 37.94 33.85 -46.34
CA GLN A 116 37.82 32.39 -46.58
C GLN A 116 38.76 31.63 -45.67
N LEU A 117 38.20 30.90 -44.70
CA LEU A 117 38.95 30.09 -43.75
C LEU A 117 39.44 28.77 -44.38
N PRO A 118 40.63 28.30 -43.98
CA PRO A 118 41.11 26.96 -44.29
C PRO A 118 40.23 25.92 -43.60
N ALA A 119 40.24 24.66 -44.07
CA ALA A 119 39.34 23.63 -43.59
C ALA A 119 39.33 23.43 -42.05
N ASP A 120 40.52 23.40 -41.40
CA ASP A 120 40.63 23.15 -39.96
C ASP A 120 40.09 24.32 -39.14
N ALA A 121 40.35 25.57 -39.58
CA ALA A 121 39.79 26.76 -38.91
C ALA A 121 38.29 26.87 -39.13
N LEU A 122 37.77 26.51 -40.32
CA LEU A 122 36.33 26.47 -40.57
C LEU A 122 35.65 25.39 -39.71
N ALA A 123 36.24 24.20 -39.56
CA ALA A 123 35.73 23.16 -38.69
C ALA A 123 35.75 23.59 -37.19
N ALA A 124 36.83 24.29 -36.77
CA ALA A 124 36.90 24.83 -35.42
C ALA A 124 35.79 25.88 -35.16
N LEU A 125 35.55 26.77 -36.14
CA LEU A 125 34.47 27.77 -36.08
C LEU A 125 33.11 27.13 -36.02
N ALA A 126 32.81 26.16 -36.89
CA ALA A 126 31.55 25.45 -36.92
C ALA A 126 31.26 24.76 -35.58
N ARG A 127 32.29 24.12 -35.00
CA ARG A 127 32.19 23.49 -33.67
C ARG A 127 31.96 24.52 -32.56
N ALA A 128 32.70 25.66 -32.57
CA ALA A 128 32.54 26.70 -31.58
C ALA A 128 31.12 27.26 -31.57
N HIS A 129 30.50 27.49 -32.73
CA HIS A 129 29.09 27.86 -32.82
C HIS A 129 28.15 26.80 -32.22
N ARG A 130 28.44 25.50 -32.44
CA ARG A 130 27.66 24.41 -31.82
C ARG A 130 27.78 24.41 -30.30
N ASP A 131 29.02 24.55 -29.78
CA ASP A 131 29.31 24.53 -28.35
C ASP A 131 28.65 25.73 -27.64
N GLU A 132 28.55 26.88 -28.30
CA GLU A 132 27.82 28.07 -27.85
C GLU A 132 26.33 28.06 -28.22
N ARG A 133 25.79 26.92 -28.70
CA ARG A 133 24.37 26.70 -29.08
C ARG A 133 23.88 27.65 -30.18
N GLN A 134 24.74 28.17 -31.00
CA GLN A 134 24.41 29.00 -32.15
C GLN A 134 24.15 28.08 -33.37
N TRP A 135 23.04 27.32 -33.28
CA TRP A 135 22.78 26.18 -34.16
C TRP A 135 22.78 26.52 -35.65
N ASP A 136 22.11 27.58 -36.05
CA ASP A 136 22.00 27.98 -37.45
C ASP A 136 23.34 28.41 -38.00
N ALA A 137 24.12 29.16 -37.24
CA ALA A 137 25.49 29.55 -37.62
C ALA A 137 26.39 28.31 -37.74
N SER A 138 26.33 27.39 -36.83
CA SER A 138 27.07 26.12 -36.88
C SER A 138 26.72 25.32 -38.14
N LEU A 139 25.42 25.12 -38.41
CA LEU A 139 24.94 24.37 -39.61
C LEU A 139 25.38 25.04 -40.90
N ALA A 140 25.33 26.39 -40.98
CA ALA A 140 25.80 27.14 -42.15
C ALA A 140 27.29 26.88 -42.42
N ARG A 141 28.15 26.93 -41.35
CA ARG A 141 29.57 26.64 -41.49
C ARG A 141 29.89 25.18 -41.81
N TYR A 142 29.15 24.22 -41.26
CA TYR A 142 29.34 22.82 -41.65
C TYR A 142 28.95 22.58 -43.13
N ARG A 143 27.87 23.18 -43.62
CA ARG A 143 27.46 23.09 -45.03
C ARG A 143 28.42 23.81 -45.95
N GLU A 144 28.95 24.96 -45.58
CA GLU A 144 30.05 25.63 -46.30
C GLU A 144 31.25 24.69 -46.41
N GLY A 145 31.63 24.03 -45.30
CA GLY A 145 32.72 23.07 -45.27
C GLY A 145 32.49 21.88 -46.21
N GLN A 146 31.31 21.35 -46.27
CA GLN A 146 30.96 20.24 -47.19
C GLN A 146 31.06 20.66 -48.67
N GLN A 147 30.68 21.87 -48.99
CA GLN A 147 30.76 22.40 -50.33
C GLN A 147 32.20 22.67 -50.77
N ARG A 148 33.01 23.26 -49.89
CA ARG A 148 34.36 23.64 -50.19
C ARG A 148 35.38 22.53 -50.04
N PHE A 149 35.12 21.57 -49.18
CA PHE A 149 36.02 20.47 -48.81
C PHE A 149 35.28 19.11 -48.81
N PRO A 150 34.74 18.66 -49.95
CA PRO A 150 33.87 17.47 -50.00
C PRO A 150 34.54 16.15 -49.62
N ALA A 151 35.88 16.10 -49.59
CA ALA A 151 36.63 14.95 -49.11
C ALA A 151 36.72 14.86 -47.57
N ARG A 152 36.38 15.95 -46.86
CA ARG A 152 36.43 16.03 -45.39
C ARG A 152 35.14 15.58 -44.78
N GLN A 153 35.14 14.46 -44.05
CA GLN A 153 33.95 13.87 -43.44
C GLN A 153 33.52 14.55 -42.15
N ASP A 154 34.45 15.20 -41.46
CA ASP A 154 34.19 15.94 -40.22
C ASP A 154 33.10 17.03 -40.35
N PHE A 155 32.95 17.61 -41.54
CA PHE A 155 31.86 18.55 -41.80
C PHE A 155 30.49 17.88 -41.85
N VAL A 156 30.38 16.69 -42.43
CA VAL A 156 29.13 15.91 -42.48
C VAL A 156 28.78 15.40 -41.08
N LEU A 157 29.77 14.86 -40.36
CA LEU A 157 29.60 14.38 -39.01
C LEU A 157 29.17 15.52 -38.08
N GLY A 158 29.81 16.69 -38.18
CA GLY A 158 29.48 17.85 -37.39
C GLY A 158 28.06 18.40 -37.65
N GLU A 159 27.59 18.36 -38.93
CA GLU A 159 26.20 18.70 -39.24
C GLU A 159 25.23 17.75 -38.54
N ILE A 160 25.43 16.41 -38.61
CA ILE A 160 24.58 15.41 -37.95
C ILE A 160 24.52 15.70 -36.44
N LEU A 161 25.68 15.90 -35.82
CA LEU A 161 25.73 16.17 -34.38
C LEU A 161 25.03 17.49 -34.02
N THR A 162 25.19 18.54 -34.85
CA THR A 162 24.52 19.83 -34.61
C THR A 162 23.00 19.72 -34.76
N LEU A 163 22.52 19.02 -35.77
CA LEU A 163 21.08 18.72 -35.94
C LEU A 163 20.52 17.99 -34.71
N ALA A 164 21.24 16.98 -34.23
CA ALA A 164 20.84 16.24 -33.05
C ALA A 164 20.77 17.12 -31.79
N ASP A 165 21.77 17.95 -31.55
CA ASP A 165 21.84 18.87 -30.40
C ASP A 165 20.82 19.99 -30.46
N SER A 166 20.48 20.47 -31.64
CA SER A 166 19.47 21.51 -31.85
C SER A 166 18.03 21.02 -31.70
N GLY A 167 17.80 19.71 -31.41
CA GLY A 167 16.46 19.09 -31.27
C GLY A 167 15.85 18.66 -32.63
N ARG A 168 16.56 18.85 -33.75
CA ARG A 168 16.16 18.38 -35.08
C ARG A 168 16.53 16.90 -35.29
N SER A 169 16.11 16.05 -34.35
CA SER A 169 16.55 14.66 -34.27
C SER A 169 16.16 13.83 -35.48
N ALA A 170 15.00 14.07 -36.07
CA ALA A 170 14.56 13.36 -37.31
C ALA A 170 15.48 13.67 -38.50
N ASP A 171 15.87 14.93 -38.65
CA ASP A 171 16.80 15.35 -39.71
C ASP A 171 18.21 14.74 -39.50
N ALA A 172 18.66 14.73 -38.21
CA ALA A 172 19.94 14.12 -37.83
C ALA A 172 19.96 12.62 -38.14
N VAL A 173 18.90 11.88 -37.79
CA VAL A 173 18.77 10.45 -38.11
C VAL A 173 18.78 10.22 -39.60
N ALA A 174 18.00 11.00 -40.37
CA ALA A 174 17.96 10.87 -41.83
C ALA A 174 19.34 11.11 -42.49
N ALA A 175 20.05 12.16 -42.03
CA ALA A 175 21.40 12.47 -42.52
C ALA A 175 22.42 11.37 -42.14
N GLY A 176 22.37 10.89 -40.89
CA GLY A 176 23.20 9.79 -40.38
C GLY A 176 22.97 8.49 -41.16
N GLN A 177 21.70 8.10 -41.34
CA GLN A 177 21.36 6.93 -42.19
C GLN A 177 21.87 7.07 -43.62
N ALA A 178 21.76 8.24 -44.22
CA ALA A 178 22.28 8.49 -45.57
C ALA A 178 23.80 8.35 -45.64
N LEU A 179 24.52 8.80 -44.61
CA LEU A 179 25.97 8.64 -44.48
C LEU A 179 26.34 7.16 -44.31
N VAL A 180 25.70 6.44 -43.38
CA VAL A 180 25.98 5.00 -43.13
C VAL A 180 25.66 4.15 -44.36
N ARG A 181 24.59 4.44 -45.13
CA ARG A 181 24.32 3.76 -46.41
C ARG A 181 25.44 3.94 -47.43
N ARG A 182 26.04 5.13 -47.51
CA ARG A 182 27.17 5.42 -48.41
C ARG A 182 28.49 4.81 -47.93
N GLN A 183 28.67 4.68 -46.63
CA GLN A 183 29.89 4.24 -45.96
C GLN A 183 29.61 3.25 -44.84
N PRO A 184 29.18 2.02 -45.17
CA PRO A 184 28.72 1.06 -44.15
C PRO A 184 29.81 0.57 -43.21
N SER A 185 31.07 0.68 -43.57
CA SER A 185 32.21 0.28 -42.74
C SER A 185 32.87 1.46 -42.01
N ASN A 186 32.24 2.65 -42.00
CA ASN A 186 32.74 3.81 -41.30
C ASN A 186 32.21 3.83 -39.86
N ALA A 187 33.10 3.56 -38.89
CA ALA A 187 32.74 3.55 -37.46
C ALA A 187 32.27 4.92 -36.95
N ASP A 188 32.90 6.02 -37.40
CA ASP A 188 32.54 7.38 -37.01
C ASP A 188 31.15 7.79 -37.50
N ALA A 189 30.76 7.38 -38.75
CA ALA A 189 29.44 7.59 -39.25
C ALA A 189 28.37 6.86 -38.45
N ARG A 190 28.64 5.63 -38.01
CA ARG A 190 27.76 4.84 -37.18
C ARG A 190 27.60 5.45 -35.78
N ILE A 191 28.69 5.95 -35.15
CA ILE A 191 28.60 6.63 -33.86
C ILE A 191 27.80 7.94 -33.95
N ALA A 192 27.98 8.70 -35.04
CA ALA A 192 27.18 9.90 -35.26
C ALA A 192 25.68 9.57 -35.42
N LEU A 193 25.36 8.48 -36.11
CA LEU A 193 23.99 7.98 -36.20
C LEU A 193 23.46 7.46 -34.85
N ALA A 194 24.28 6.72 -34.12
CA ALA A 194 23.91 6.27 -32.76
C ALA A 194 23.61 7.46 -31.84
N TYR A 195 24.43 8.51 -31.91
CA TYR A 195 24.18 9.75 -31.15
C TYR A 195 22.86 10.41 -31.59
N ALA A 196 22.57 10.48 -32.89
CA ALA A 196 21.30 11.01 -33.39
C ALA A 196 20.09 10.20 -32.88
N TYR A 197 20.17 8.87 -32.84
CA TYR A 197 19.14 8.01 -32.25
C TYR A 197 18.96 8.22 -30.75
N ILE A 198 20.04 8.41 -29.98
CA ILE A 198 19.94 8.76 -28.55
C ILE A 198 19.14 10.05 -28.39
N ARG A 199 19.41 11.07 -29.22
CA ARG A 199 18.68 12.36 -29.18
C ARG A 199 17.24 12.23 -29.67
N ALA A 200 16.97 11.28 -30.56
CA ALA A 200 15.63 10.92 -31.02
C ALA A 200 14.84 10.07 -30.02
N ARG A 201 15.46 9.65 -28.91
CA ARG A 201 14.89 8.72 -27.90
C ARG A 201 14.63 7.31 -28.45
N GLU A 202 15.45 6.85 -29.36
CA GLU A 202 15.44 5.53 -29.95
C GLU A 202 16.68 4.73 -29.49
N PRO A 203 16.72 4.29 -28.22
CA PRO A 203 17.95 3.77 -27.59
C PRO A 203 18.38 2.41 -28.15
N TYR A 204 17.47 1.59 -28.66
CA TYR A 204 17.81 0.29 -29.24
C TYR A 204 18.46 0.40 -30.61
N GLU A 205 18.00 1.33 -31.44
CA GLU A 205 18.60 1.69 -32.71
C GLU A 205 19.98 2.30 -32.51
N ALA A 206 20.10 3.15 -31.47
CA ALA A 206 21.40 3.70 -31.06
C ALA A 206 22.37 2.60 -30.65
N LEU A 207 21.92 1.64 -29.85
CA LEU A 207 22.73 0.50 -29.41
C LEU A 207 23.17 -0.37 -30.61
N TYR A 208 22.26 -0.63 -31.55
CA TYR A 208 22.61 -1.39 -32.77
C TYR A 208 23.73 -0.72 -33.55
N GLU A 209 23.67 0.59 -33.81
CA GLU A 209 24.68 1.30 -34.55
C GLU A 209 26.00 1.42 -33.80
N ALA A 210 25.95 1.63 -32.50
CA ALA A 210 27.14 1.68 -31.64
C ALA A 210 27.83 0.30 -31.54
N ASP A 211 27.08 -0.80 -31.49
CA ASP A 211 27.62 -2.17 -31.50
C ASP A 211 28.35 -2.44 -32.83
N LYS A 212 27.75 -2.07 -33.98
CA LYS A 212 28.40 -2.16 -35.29
C LYS A 212 29.65 -1.31 -35.35
N ALA A 213 29.65 -0.10 -34.82
CA ALA A 213 30.82 0.75 -34.73
C ALA A 213 31.95 0.11 -33.91
N ASN A 214 31.61 -0.45 -32.73
CA ASN A 214 32.54 -1.15 -31.86
C ASN A 214 33.12 -2.40 -32.54
N THR A 215 32.31 -3.13 -33.30
CA THR A 215 32.77 -4.29 -34.11
C THR A 215 33.78 -3.87 -35.17
N LEU A 216 33.58 -2.72 -35.81
CA LEU A 216 34.46 -2.20 -36.86
C LEU A 216 35.78 -1.64 -36.31
N ALA A 217 35.77 -1.06 -35.14
CA ALA A 217 36.93 -0.39 -34.54
C ALA A 217 37.09 -0.71 -33.04
N PRO A 218 37.26 -1.99 -32.68
CA PRO A 218 37.23 -2.43 -31.25
C PRO A 218 38.43 -1.92 -30.45
N GLN A 219 39.48 -1.41 -31.05
CA GLN A 219 40.67 -0.88 -30.35
C GLN A 219 40.54 0.62 -30.09
N ARG A 220 39.57 1.30 -30.64
CA ARG A 220 39.40 2.76 -30.46
C ARG A 220 38.58 3.03 -29.17
N ASN A 221 39.23 3.56 -28.16
CA ASN A 221 38.62 3.87 -26.86
C ASN A 221 37.46 4.88 -26.95
N ASP A 222 37.52 5.81 -27.91
CA ASP A 222 36.41 6.74 -28.15
C ASP A 222 35.12 6.02 -28.66
N ILE A 223 35.29 5.08 -29.59
CA ILE A 223 34.14 4.24 -30.05
C ILE A 223 33.58 3.35 -28.93
N VAL A 224 34.47 2.69 -28.19
CA VAL A 224 34.06 1.83 -27.08
C VAL A 224 33.34 2.63 -25.99
N ARG A 225 33.77 3.86 -25.74
CA ARG A 225 33.11 4.76 -24.77
C ARG A 225 31.68 5.10 -25.22
N GLU A 226 31.50 5.38 -26.51
CA GLU A 226 30.16 5.65 -27.03
C GLU A 226 29.27 4.40 -27.04
N TYR A 227 29.86 3.22 -27.27
CA TYR A 227 29.14 1.95 -27.13
C TYR A 227 28.69 1.71 -25.68
N VAL A 228 29.54 1.97 -24.69
CA VAL A 228 29.19 1.90 -23.26
C VAL A 228 28.04 2.88 -22.93
N ARG A 229 28.06 4.10 -23.49
CA ARG A 229 26.97 5.08 -23.34
C ARG A 229 25.67 4.58 -23.99
N ALA A 230 25.74 3.99 -25.18
CA ALA A 230 24.56 3.43 -25.84
C ALA A 230 23.95 2.28 -25.04
N LEU A 231 24.77 1.40 -24.46
CA LEU A 231 24.30 0.37 -23.52
C LEU A 231 23.60 0.98 -22.30
N GLN A 232 24.19 2.03 -21.72
CA GLN A 232 23.59 2.75 -20.59
C GLN A 232 22.22 3.34 -20.95
N HIS A 233 22.12 4.00 -22.09
CA HIS A 233 20.86 4.56 -22.59
C HIS A 233 19.81 3.49 -22.95
N ALA A 234 20.25 2.31 -23.38
CA ALA A 234 19.39 1.18 -23.64
C ALA A 234 18.92 0.43 -22.37
N GLY A 235 19.30 0.90 -21.17
CA GLY A 235 18.94 0.27 -19.90
C GLY A 235 19.72 -1.01 -19.61
N LEU A 236 20.94 -1.13 -20.14
CA LEU A 236 21.84 -2.28 -19.96
C LEU A 236 23.13 -1.87 -19.19
N PRO A 237 23.02 -1.24 -18.02
CA PRO A 237 24.17 -0.70 -17.31
C PRO A 237 25.15 -1.78 -16.82
N GLU A 238 24.69 -2.99 -16.50
CA GLU A 238 25.58 -4.10 -16.12
C GLU A 238 26.48 -4.55 -17.28
N ALA A 239 25.94 -4.59 -18.52
CA ALA A 239 26.73 -4.87 -19.70
C ALA A 239 27.76 -3.74 -19.98
N ALA A 240 27.33 -2.50 -19.78
CA ALA A 240 28.19 -1.32 -19.89
C ALA A 240 29.35 -1.36 -18.89
N LEU A 241 29.07 -1.70 -17.62
CA LEU A 241 30.07 -1.85 -16.56
C LEU A 241 31.09 -2.93 -16.85
N ARG A 242 30.66 -4.06 -17.38
CA ARG A 242 31.56 -5.15 -17.78
C ARG A 242 32.56 -4.69 -18.84
N ILE A 243 32.09 -4.03 -19.90
CA ILE A 243 32.94 -3.53 -20.97
C ILE A 243 33.88 -2.43 -20.46
N ALA A 244 33.39 -1.51 -19.65
CA ALA A 244 34.22 -0.47 -19.04
C ALA A 244 35.29 -1.05 -18.11
N GLY A 245 34.98 -2.13 -17.38
CA GLY A 245 35.91 -2.83 -16.49
C GLY A 245 37.07 -3.53 -17.22
N GLU A 246 36.86 -3.96 -18.46
CA GLU A 246 37.89 -4.56 -19.32
C GLU A 246 38.92 -3.51 -19.78
N ARG A 247 38.66 -2.19 -19.59
CA ARG A 247 39.48 -1.09 -20.09
C ARG A 247 39.69 -0.02 -19.01
N PRO A 248 40.67 -0.18 -18.11
CA PRO A 248 40.97 0.82 -17.10
C PRO A 248 41.20 2.20 -17.73
N GLY A 249 40.57 3.23 -17.19
CA GLY A 249 40.70 4.62 -17.68
C GLY A 249 39.79 4.95 -18.88
N LEU A 250 38.91 4.04 -19.34
CA LEU A 250 37.94 4.33 -20.41
C LEU A 250 36.94 5.41 -20.00
N LEU A 251 36.47 5.36 -18.75
CA LEU A 251 35.52 6.31 -18.16
C LEU A 251 36.21 7.20 -17.14
N SER A 252 35.75 8.44 -17.01
CA SER A 252 36.05 9.25 -15.84
C SER A 252 35.53 8.63 -14.54
N ARG A 253 36.08 9.01 -13.38
CA ARG A 253 35.59 8.51 -12.09
C ARG A 253 34.10 8.82 -11.90
N MET A 254 33.66 10.01 -12.34
CA MET A 254 32.25 10.41 -12.24
C MET A 254 31.36 9.57 -13.15
N ASP A 255 31.74 9.38 -14.44
CA ASP A 255 30.97 8.56 -15.36
C ASP A 255 30.86 7.10 -14.86
N SER A 256 31.95 6.56 -14.29
CA SER A 256 31.97 5.23 -13.70
C SER A 256 31.02 5.11 -12.51
N LEU A 257 30.97 6.11 -11.61
CA LEU A 257 30.04 6.13 -10.47
C LEU A 257 28.59 6.30 -10.93
N SER A 258 28.34 7.18 -11.91
CA SER A 258 27.01 7.35 -12.49
C SER A 258 26.50 6.05 -13.14
N LEU A 259 27.36 5.35 -13.89
CA LEU A 259 27.00 4.06 -14.49
C LEU A 259 26.73 2.98 -13.41
N GLN A 260 27.48 2.96 -12.32
CA GLN A 260 27.23 2.06 -11.19
C GLN A 260 25.89 2.38 -10.52
N LEU A 261 25.52 3.65 -10.35
CA LEU A 261 24.22 4.03 -9.83
C LEU A 261 23.07 3.57 -10.74
N ASP A 262 23.24 3.67 -12.06
CA ASP A 262 22.24 3.16 -13.00
C ASP A 262 22.07 1.64 -12.88
N ALA A 263 23.15 0.90 -12.67
CA ALA A 263 23.08 -0.54 -12.44
C ALA A 263 22.34 -0.88 -11.14
N VAL A 264 22.60 -0.13 -10.06
CA VAL A 264 21.84 -0.32 -8.80
C VAL A 264 20.37 0.04 -8.98
N ALA A 265 20.07 1.16 -9.66
CA ALA A 265 18.69 1.56 -9.93
C ALA A 265 17.92 0.52 -10.76
N GLU A 266 18.60 -0.17 -11.69
CA GLU A 266 18.00 -1.30 -12.44
C GLU A 266 17.72 -2.50 -11.53
N GLN A 267 18.63 -2.84 -10.61
CA GLN A 267 18.40 -3.88 -9.61
C GLN A 267 17.21 -3.55 -8.72
N VAL A 268 17.06 -2.30 -8.28
CA VAL A 268 15.89 -1.86 -7.48
C VAL A 268 14.58 -2.11 -8.22
N ARG A 269 14.52 -1.84 -9.53
CA ARG A 269 13.33 -2.14 -10.34
C ARG A 269 12.96 -3.63 -10.38
N LEU A 270 13.93 -4.50 -10.16
CA LEU A 270 13.74 -5.95 -10.10
C LEU A 270 13.47 -6.45 -8.67
N ALA A 271 13.59 -5.61 -7.64
CA ALA A 271 13.50 -6.02 -6.25
C ALA A 271 12.10 -6.52 -5.84
N ASP A 272 11.05 -6.05 -6.51
CA ASP A 272 9.67 -6.49 -6.28
C ASP A 272 9.25 -7.71 -7.13
N LYS A 273 10.16 -8.23 -7.98
CA LYS A 273 9.86 -9.41 -8.79
C LYS A 273 9.85 -10.68 -7.93
N PRO A 274 9.01 -11.68 -8.27
CA PRO A 274 9.02 -12.96 -7.60
C PRO A 274 10.41 -13.59 -7.65
N THR A 275 10.91 -13.98 -6.49
CA THR A 275 12.17 -14.68 -6.33
C THR A 275 11.97 -16.21 -6.38
N ARG A 276 13.05 -16.95 -6.56
CA ARG A 276 13.02 -18.41 -6.62
C ARG A 276 12.54 -19.05 -5.32
N THR A 277 12.91 -18.47 -4.20
CA THR A 277 12.51 -18.88 -2.86
C THR A 277 12.05 -17.69 -2.04
N GLU A 278 11.14 -17.90 -1.10
CA GLU A 278 10.66 -16.87 -0.18
C GLU A 278 11.79 -16.27 0.68
N ALA A 279 12.78 -17.08 1.03
CA ALA A 279 13.94 -16.62 1.81
C ALA A 279 14.78 -15.58 1.06
N GLU A 280 14.77 -15.62 -0.27
CA GLU A 280 15.51 -14.68 -1.13
C GLU A 280 14.73 -13.42 -1.49
N ARG A 281 13.47 -13.25 -1.01
CA ARG A 281 12.57 -12.17 -1.43
C ARG A 281 13.15 -10.76 -1.30
N PHE A 282 14.11 -10.56 -0.40
CA PHE A 282 14.79 -9.29 -0.20
C PHE A 282 16.23 -9.25 -0.74
N ALA A 283 16.73 -10.34 -1.30
CA ALA A 283 18.13 -10.45 -1.70
C ALA A 283 18.55 -9.39 -2.72
N ILE A 284 17.64 -8.97 -3.62
CA ILE A 284 17.92 -7.92 -4.60
C ILE A 284 17.94 -6.56 -3.91
N ALA A 285 16.95 -6.27 -3.07
CA ALA A 285 16.87 -5.02 -2.32
C ALA A 285 18.07 -4.86 -1.36
N ASP A 286 18.44 -5.92 -0.65
CA ASP A 286 19.58 -5.91 0.26
C ASP A 286 20.91 -5.65 -0.49
N ARG A 287 21.12 -6.25 -1.67
CA ARG A 287 22.29 -5.96 -2.52
C ARG A 287 22.29 -4.52 -3.02
N ALA A 288 21.14 -4.02 -3.46
CA ALA A 288 21.02 -2.63 -3.91
C ALA A 288 21.35 -1.64 -2.79
N LEU A 289 20.83 -1.88 -1.58
CA LEU A 289 21.11 -1.04 -0.41
C LEU A 289 22.61 -1.06 -0.05
N ALA A 290 23.24 -2.24 -0.03
CA ALA A 290 24.67 -2.37 0.22
C ALA A 290 25.49 -1.60 -0.83
N ARG A 291 25.12 -1.64 -2.09
CA ARG A 291 25.78 -0.85 -3.16
C ARG A 291 25.60 0.65 -2.99
N TYR A 292 24.40 1.13 -2.60
CA TYR A 292 24.23 2.55 -2.27
C TYR A 292 25.12 2.96 -1.10
N ASP A 293 25.24 2.13 -0.07
CA ASP A 293 26.08 2.41 1.09
C ASP A 293 27.58 2.47 0.72
N GLU A 294 28.03 1.75 -0.32
CA GLU A 294 29.40 1.85 -0.89
C GLU A 294 29.59 3.09 -1.79
N LEU A 295 28.60 3.45 -2.60
CA LEU A 295 28.71 4.48 -3.63
C LEU A 295 28.52 5.91 -3.08
N MET A 296 27.61 6.10 -2.13
CA MET A 296 27.30 7.42 -1.58
C MET A 296 28.48 8.12 -0.91
N PRO A 297 29.36 7.45 -0.11
CA PRO A 297 30.55 8.07 0.40
C PRO A 297 31.54 8.50 -0.71
N GLN A 298 31.65 7.73 -1.79
CA GLN A 298 32.53 8.07 -2.92
C GLN A 298 32.04 9.32 -3.66
N LEU A 299 30.69 9.46 -3.80
CA LEU A 299 30.08 10.66 -4.39
C LEU A 299 30.31 11.89 -3.51
N ARG A 300 30.16 11.74 -2.18
CA ARG A 300 30.46 12.83 -1.23
C ARG A 300 31.90 13.30 -1.33
N ALA A 301 32.84 12.38 -1.52
CA ALA A 301 34.26 12.68 -1.66
C ALA A 301 34.60 13.51 -2.93
N LEU A 302 33.70 13.53 -3.92
CA LEU A 302 33.86 14.39 -5.13
C LEU A 302 33.40 15.84 -4.91
N GLY A 303 32.89 16.17 -3.72
CA GLY A 303 32.41 17.51 -3.40
C GLY A 303 31.29 18.00 -4.36
N PRO A 304 31.33 19.26 -4.80
CA PRO A 304 30.27 19.83 -5.64
C PRO A 304 30.00 19.06 -6.94
N GLN A 305 31.00 18.37 -7.49
CA GLN A 305 30.82 17.57 -8.71
C GLN A 305 29.93 16.32 -8.47
N GLY A 306 30.00 15.75 -7.27
CA GLY A 306 29.23 14.55 -6.88
C GLY A 306 27.85 14.83 -6.35
N GLU A 307 27.51 16.07 -5.97
CA GLU A 307 26.25 16.41 -5.31
C GLU A 307 25.00 16.00 -6.10
N GLY A 308 24.98 16.18 -7.42
CA GLY A 308 23.85 15.84 -8.26
C GLY A 308 23.53 14.35 -8.21
N GLU A 309 24.57 13.51 -8.37
CA GLU A 309 24.43 12.06 -8.35
C GLU A 309 24.17 11.54 -6.92
N LEU A 310 24.72 12.19 -5.90
CA LEU A 310 24.41 11.85 -4.51
C LEU A 310 22.92 12.08 -4.18
N ARG A 311 22.37 13.20 -4.61
CA ARG A 311 20.93 13.47 -4.45
C ARG A 311 20.07 12.44 -5.20
N ARG A 312 20.47 12.12 -6.42
CA ARG A 312 19.80 11.07 -7.21
C ARG A 312 19.86 9.71 -6.51
N ALA A 313 21.05 9.31 -6.02
CA ALA A 313 21.22 8.05 -5.30
C ALA A 313 20.33 7.97 -4.05
N ARG A 314 20.20 9.07 -3.28
CA ARG A 314 19.32 9.14 -2.12
C ARG A 314 17.84 8.99 -2.49
N VAL A 315 17.41 9.62 -3.58
CA VAL A 315 16.03 9.47 -4.09
C VAL A 315 15.77 8.03 -4.56
N ASP A 316 16.66 7.46 -5.37
CA ASP A 316 16.51 6.09 -5.88
C ASP A 316 16.57 5.04 -4.74
N ARG A 317 17.33 5.33 -3.67
CA ARG A 317 17.40 4.49 -2.47
C ARG A 317 16.07 4.37 -1.74
N LEU A 318 15.16 5.35 -1.85
CA LEU A 318 13.81 5.25 -1.26
C LEU A 318 13.05 4.02 -1.75
N ALA A 319 13.12 3.72 -3.04
CA ALA A 319 12.49 2.54 -3.62
C ALA A 319 13.14 1.23 -3.11
N ALA A 320 14.47 1.20 -2.92
CA ALA A 320 15.15 0.04 -2.35
C ALA A 320 14.76 -0.21 -0.89
N LEU A 321 14.67 0.85 -0.08
CA LEU A 321 14.20 0.80 1.30
C LEU A 321 12.75 0.33 1.36
N HIS A 322 11.89 0.83 0.48
CA HIS A 322 10.49 0.41 0.36
C HIS A 322 10.39 -1.07 -0.01
N ALA A 323 11.09 -1.52 -1.05
CA ALA A 323 11.12 -2.93 -1.45
C ALA A 323 11.61 -3.86 -0.31
N ARG A 324 12.54 -3.37 0.52
CA ARG A 324 13.03 -4.08 1.72
C ARG A 324 12.07 -4.03 2.90
N VAL A 325 11.00 -3.24 2.81
CA VAL A 325 10.02 -2.99 3.90
C VAL A 325 10.63 -2.24 5.10
N ARG A 326 11.66 -1.43 4.86
CA ARG A 326 12.27 -0.52 5.86
C ARG A 326 11.53 0.83 5.87
N MET A 327 10.22 0.80 6.12
CA MET A 327 9.30 1.90 5.87
C MET A 327 9.62 3.16 6.71
N ARG A 328 10.09 2.99 7.94
CA ARG A 328 10.51 4.14 8.77
C ARG A 328 11.69 4.87 8.14
N GLU A 329 12.67 4.14 7.62
CA GLU A 329 13.83 4.72 6.97
C GLU A 329 13.49 5.39 5.63
N VAL A 330 12.46 4.89 4.92
CA VAL A 330 11.93 5.61 3.75
C VAL A 330 11.43 6.99 4.15
N VAL A 331 10.66 7.07 5.23
CA VAL A 331 10.11 8.34 5.72
C VAL A 331 11.21 9.26 6.24
N ASP A 332 12.15 8.73 7.03
CA ASP A 332 13.25 9.51 7.60
C ASP A 332 14.15 10.10 6.51
N GLU A 333 14.48 9.32 5.47
CA GLU A 333 15.26 9.79 4.31
C GLU A 333 14.50 10.84 3.48
N TYR A 334 13.20 10.62 3.26
CA TYR A 334 12.34 11.58 2.56
C TYR A 334 12.27 12.92 3.30
N GLU A 335 12.05 12.92 4.61
CA GLU A 335 11.97 14.14 5.41
C GLU A 335 13.34 14.85 5.49
N SER A 336 14.45 14.10 5.50
CA SER A 336 15.81 14.67 5.40
C SER A 336 16.02 15.38 4.07
N LEU A 337 15.68 14.74 2.94
CA LEU A 337 15.77 15.35 1.61
C LEU A 337 14.94 16.63 1.52
N ARG A 338 13.75 16.60 2.08
CA ARG A 338 12.83 17.74 2.11
C ARG A 338 13.37 18.89 2.96
N ALA A 339 13.95 18.60 4.12
CA ALA A 339 14.57 19.59 5.01
C ALA A 339 15.78 20.27 4.35
N GLU A 340 16.50 19.56 3.48
CA GLU A 340 17.60 20.08 2.66
C GLU A 340 17.11 20.90 1.44
N GLY A 341 15.79 21.03 1.24
CA GLY A 341 15.20 21.73 0.11
C GLY A 341 15.25 20.95 -1.22
N VAL A 342 15.51 19.64 -1.15
CA VAL A 342 15.51 18.76 -2.33
C VAL A 342 14.07 18.43 -2.71
N GLN A 343 13.67 18.78 -3.93
CA GLN A 343 12.40 18.33 -4.50
C GLN A 343 12.53 16.86 -4.91
N VAL A 344 11.84 15.98 -4.18
CA VAL A 344 11.74 14.56 -4.56
C VAL A 344 10.83 14.44 -5.78
N PRO A 345 11.29 13.80 -6.87
CA PRO A 345 10.48 13.64 -8.07
C PRO A 345 9.20 12.86 -7.80
N ALA A 346 8.13 13.24 -8.48
CA ALA A 346 6.78 12.69 -8.24
C ALA A 346 6.72 11.16 -8.42
N TYR A 347 7.54 10.57 -9.29
CA TYR A 347 7.61 9.11 -9.46
C TYR A 347 8.09 8.37 -8.19
N ALA A 348 8.94 8.98 -7.38
CA ALA A 348 9.45 8.37 -6.15
C ALA A 348 8.50 8.59 -4.95
N LEU A 349 7.48 9.45 -5.08
CA LEU A 349 6.53 9.73 -4.01
C LEU A 349 5.60 8.56 -3.71
N THR A 350 5.38 7.63 -4.65
CA THR A 350 4.56 6.44 -4.41
C THR A 350 5.16 5.50 -3.36
N ASP A 351 6.49 5.33 -3.36
CA ASP A 351 7.18 4.53 -2.35
C ASP A 351 7.10 5.17 -0.97
N VAL A 352 7.24 6.49 -0.91
CA VAL A 352 7.10 7.27 0.33
C VAL A 352 5.66 7.24 0.83
N ALA A 353 4.68 7.41 -0.07
CA ALA A 353 3.26 7.34 0.27
C ALA A 353 2.88 5.96 0.83
N ALA A 354 3.37 4.88 0.21
CA ALA A 354 3.18 3.52 0.70
C ALA A 354 3.81 3.32 2.09
N ALA A 355 4.99 3.92 2.34
CA ALA A 355 5.64 3.85 3.63
C ALA A 355 4.83 4.59 4.73
N TYR A 356 4.31 5.78 4.45
CA TYR A 356 3.40 6.47 5.38
C TYR A 356 2.14 5.67 5.67
N LEU A 357 1.54 5.05 4.65
CA LEU A 357 0.35 4.21 4.82
C LEU A 357 0.66 2.98 5.68
N TYR A 358 1.79 2.31 5.44
CA TYR A 358 2.26 1.21 6.27
C TYR A 358 2.46 1.61 7.74
N LEU A 359 2.94 2.83 7.99
CA LEU A 359 3.14 3.41 9.32
C LEU A 359 1.86 4.01 9.92
N ARG A 360 0.70 3.77 9.30
CA ARG A 360 -0.62 4.23 9.75
C ARG A 360 -0.78 5.76 9.77
N GLN A 361 -0.18 6.42 8.79
CA GLN A 361 -0.28 7.86 8.58
C GLN A 361 -0.98 8.17 7.23
N PRO A 362 -2.26 7.82 7.08
CA PRO A 362 -2.96 7.86 5.80
C PRO A 362 -3.12 9.28 5.23
N GLU A 363 -3.17 10.33 6.06
CA GLU A 363 -3.28 11.70 5.59
C GLU A 363 -2.01 12.20 4.89
N GLN A 364 -0.84 11.72 5.31
CA GLN A 364 0.42 12.01 4.62
C GLN A 364 0.49 11.24 3.30
N SER A 365 0.13 9.97 3.35
CA SER A 365 0.05 9.07 2.20
C SER A 365 -0.88 9.62 1.11
N GLU A 366 -2.09 10.06 1.49
CA GLU A 366 -3.09 10.67 0.60
C GLU A 366 -2.50 11.82 -0.24
N ARG A 367 -1.84 12.77 0.42
CA ARG A 367 -1.24 13.93 -0.24
C ARG A 367 -0.19 13.54 -1.27
N LEU A 368 0.67 12.59 -0.92
CA LEU A 368 1.74 12.15 -1.81
C LEU A 368 1.25 11.33 -3.00
N TYR A 369 0.23 10.47 -2.81
CA TYR A 369 -0.39 9.77 -3.93
C TYR A 369 -1.14 10.72 -4.87
N GLN A 370 -1.83 11.73 -4.33
CA GLN A 370 -2.49 12.77 -5.16
C GLN A 370 -1.45 13.54 -5.99
N GLN A 371 -0.33 13.93 -5.38
CA GLN A 371 0.76 14.58 -6.09
C GLN A 371 1.36 13.67 -7.17
N ALA A 372 1.66 12.41 -6.85
CA ALA A 372 2.20 11.45 -7.80
C ALA A 372 1.26 11.23 -9.01
N LEU A 373 -0.04 11.11 -8.76
CA LEU A 373 -1.04 10.94 -9.82
C LEU A 373 -1.14 12.15 -10.75
N SER A 374 -1.03 13.37 -10.19
CA SER A 374 -1.13 14.61 -10.97
C SER A 374 0.14 14.89 -11.79
N GLU A 375 1.33 14.59 -11.27
CA GLU A 375 2.61 15.00 -11.87
C GLU A 375 3.32 13.87 -12.62
N ALA A 376 3.21 12.62 -12.14
CA ALA A 376 3.98 11.50 -12.67
C ALA A 376 3.14 10.50 -13.47
N TYR A 377 1.88 10.34 -13.16
CA TYR A 377 1.02 9.29 -13.72
C TYR A 377 -0.27 9.85 -14.34
N PRO A 378 -0.16 10.64 -15.45
CA PRO A 378 -1.33 11.13 -16.17
C PRO A 378 -2.08 9.98 -16.85
N PRO A 379 -3.35 10.16 -17.25
CA PRO A 379 -4.18 9.13 -17.86
C PRO A 379 -3.58 8.47 -19.12
N GLU A 380 -2.80 9.22 -19.91
CA GLU A 380 -2.16 8.77 -21.12
C GLU A 380 -0.79 8.11 -20.89
N GLY A 381 -0.37 8.02 -19.62
CA GLY A 381 0.94 7.50 -19.23
C GLY A 381 0.96 6.00 -18.96
N ASP A 382 1.81 5.59 -18.01
CA ASP A 382 1.91 4.22 -17.52
C ASP A 382 0.65 3.82 -16.75
N THR A 383 -0.20 3.03 -17.38
CA THR A 383 -1.51 2.61 -16.83
C THR A 383 -1.39 1.71 -15.61
N GLU A 384 -0.33 0.89 -15.51
CA GLU A 384 -0.11 0.00 -14.36
C GLU A 384 0.36 0.80 -13.15
N ALA A 385 1.36 1.67 -13.31
CA ALA A 385 1.83 2.54 -12.24
C ALA A 385 0.72 3.49 -11.75
N ARG A 386 -0.11 3.99 -12.68
CA ARG A 386 -1.27 4.80 -12.36
C ARG A 386 -2.30 4.02 -11.53
N LEU A 387 -2.67 2.80 -11.93
CA LEU A 387 -3.59 1.96 -11.17
C LEU A 387 -3.03 1.63 -9.78
N ALA A 388 -1.74 1.36 -9.67
CA ALA A 388 -1.08 1.13 -8.38
C ALA A 388 -1.15 2.37 -7.47
N ALA A 389 -0.91 3.57 -8.02
CA ALA A 389 -1.03 4.83 -7.28
C ALA A 389 -2.48 5.14 -6.88
N GLN A 390 -3.47 4.90 -7.78
CA GLN A 390 -4.89 5.00 -7.46
C GLN A 390 -5.30 4.03 -6.35
N THR A 391 -4.81 2.80 -6.38
CA THR A 391 -5.05 1.81 -5.33
C THR A 391 -4.46 2.25 -3.99
N GLY A 392 -3.25 2.82 -3.98
CA GLY A 392 -2.64 3.39 -2.78
C GLY A 392 -3.45 4.58 -2.24
N LEU A 393 -3.92 5.46 -3.12
CA LEU A 393 -4.78 6.59 -2.74
C LEU A 393 -6.11 6.12 -2.16
N TYR A 394 -6.72 5.11 -2.77
CA TYR A 394 -7.93 4.48 -2.24
C TYR A 394 -7.72 3.98 -0.80
N TYR A 395 -6.64 3.22 -0.53
CA TYR A 395 -6.37 2.75 0.83
C TYR A 395 -6.08 3.90 1.79
N SER A 396 -5.41 4.96 1.32
CA SER A 396 -5.17 6.17 2.15
C SER A 396 -6.49 6.82 2.57
N HIS A 397 -7.44 6.97 1.64
CA HIS A 397 -8.77 7.48 1.96
C HIS A 397 -9.55 6.54 2.89
N ALA A 398 -9.54 5.23 2.62
CA ALA A 398 -10.28 4.24 3.39
C ALA A 398 -9.78 4.15 4.84
N GLU A 399 -8.46 4.19 5.06
CA GLU A 399 -7.87 4.20 6.40
C GLU A 399 -8.06 5.53 7.15
N ALA A 400 -8.22 6.63 6.40
CA ALA A 400 -8.63 7.92 6.95
C ALA A 400 -10.16 8.02 7.16
N GLU A 401 -10.92 6.94 6.94
CA GLU A 401 -12.40 6.89 7.05
C GLU A 401 -13.13 7.82 6.06
N LYS A 402 -12.49 8.19 4.95
CA LYS A 402 -13.01 9.05 3.89
C LYS A 402 -13.61 8.20 2.77
N PHE A 403 -14.73 7.52 3.01
CA PHE A 403 -15.32 6.56 2.07
C PHE A 403 -15.86 7.19 0.75
N PRO A 404 -16.47 8.38 0.75
CA PRO A 404 -16.89 8.99 -0.51
C PRO A 404 -15.73 9.20 -1.49
N PRO A 405 -14.64 9.93 -1.17
CA PRO A 405 -13.50 10.06 -2.08
C PRO A 405 -12.80 8.74 -2.37
N ALA A 406 -12.79 7.78 -1.43
CA ALA A 406 -12.29 6.42 -1.69
C ALA A 406 -13.08 5.74 -2.81
N GLY A 407 -14.42 5.87 -2.79
CA GLY A 407 -15.30 5.35 -3.82
C GLY A 407 -15.08 5.99 -5.19
N ASP A 408 -14.88 7.32 -5.23
CA ASP A 408 -14.60 8.06 -6.47
C ASP A 408 -13.31 7.58 -7.14
N VAL A 409 -12.24 7.40 -6.37
CA VAL A 409 -10.96 6.88 -6.88
C VAL A 409 -11.13 5.47 -7.46
N VAL A 410 -11.86 4.60 -6.78
CA VAL A 410 -12.11 3.22 -7.26
C VAL A 410 -12.97 3.22 -8.52
N GLN A 411 -13.97 4.09 -8.59
CA GLN A 411 -14.82 4.23 -9.77
C GLN A 411 -14.00 4.71 -10.97
N GLN A 412 -13.15 5.71 -10.76
CA GLN A 412 -12.24 6.20 -11.80
C GLN A 412 -11.27 5.11 -12.26
N ALA A 413 -10.58 4.43 -11.33
CA ALA A 413 -9.66 3.35 -11.64
C ALA A 413 -10.33 2.24 -12.46
N SER A 414 -11.57 1.86 -12.11
CA SER A 414 -12.33 0.85 -12.83
C SER A 414 -12.75 1.32 -14.24
N ALA A 415 -13.09 2.60 -14.40
CA ALA A 415 -13.48 3.16 -15.70
C ALA A 415 -12.29 3.28 -16.67
N GLU A 416 -11.10 3.48 -16.16
CA GLU A 416 -9.87 3.59 -16.95
C GLU A 416 -9.35 2.23 -17.47
N GLN A 417 -9.87 1.11 -16.94
CA GLN A 417 -9.39 -0.23 -17.32
C GLN A 417 -10.45 -0.99 -18.15
N PRO A 418 -10.27 -1.12 -19.46
CA PRO A 418 -11.15 -1.94 -20.28
C PRO A 418 -10.93 -3.44 -20.03
N LEU A 419 -11.98 -4.24 -20.16
CA LEU A 419 -11.91 -5.70 -19.99
C LEU A 419 -10.95 -6.37 -20.99
N TRP A 420 -10.88 -5.81 -22.20
CA TRP A 420 -10.04 -6.30 -23.27
C TRP A 420 -9.08 -5.20 -23.74
N ARG A 421 -7.82 -5.55 -23.98
CA ARG A 421 -6.82 -4.64 -24.52
C ARG A 421 -6.25 -5.16 -25.85
N TRP A 422 -5.95 -4.24 -26.74
CA TRP A 422 -5.20 -4.55 -27.95
C TRP A 422 -3.71 -4.44 -27.68
N VAL A 423 -2.99 -5.51 -27.98
CA VAL A 423 -1.52 -5.55 -27.89
C VAL A 423 -0.97 -5.54 -29.30
N GLN A 424 -0.03 -4.64 -29.59
CA GLN A 424 0.59 -4.53 -30.91
C GLN A 424 1.21 -5.87 -31.32
N GLY A 425 0.92 -6.32 -32.56
CA GLY A 425 1.38 -7.60 -33.08
C GLY A 425 0.54 -8.82 -32.70
N GLN A 426 -0.52 -8.65 -31.91
CA GLN A 426 -1.45 -9.74 -31.60
C GLN A 426 -2.67 -9.71 -32.54
N PRO A 427 -3.14 -10.89 -33.04
CA PRO A 427 -4.25 -10.96 -33.97
C PRO A 427 -5.62 -10.70 -33.34
N ALA A 428 -5.73 -10.72 -32.01
CA ALA A 428 -6.96 -10.53 -31.24
C ALA A 428 -6.71 -9.75 -29.96
N ALA A 429 -7.75 -9.09 -29.46
CA ALA A 429 -7.71 -8.46 -28.15
C ALA A 429 -7.42 -9.49 -27.06
N GLN A 430 -6.60 -9.12 -26.11
CA GLN A 430 -6.18 -9.94 -24.98
C GLN A 430 -6.95 -9.53 -23.71
N PRO A 431 -7.22 -10.44 -22.76
CA PRO A 431 -7.71 -10.08 -21.43
C PRO A 431 -6.79 -9.04 -20.77
N ASN A 432 -7.38 -8.12 -20.05
CA ASN A 432 -6.64 -7.08 -19.35
C ASN A 432 -6.53 -7.42 -17.86
N ASP A 433 -5.35 -7.79 -17.38
CA ASP A 433 -5.09 -8.12 -15.99
C ASP A 433 -5.33 -6.91 -15.07
N LEU A 434 -5.07 -5.69 -15.56
CA LEU A 434 -5.33 -4.46 -14.79
C LEU A 434 -6.82 -4.25 -14.55
N TRP A 435 -7.69 -4.69 -15.47
CA TRP A 435 -9.13 -4.71 -15.23
C TRP A 435 -9.49 -5.62 -14.06
N LEU A 436 -8.86 -6.80 -13.98
CA LEU A 436 -9.10 -7.74 -12.90
C LEU A 436 -8.66 -7.17 -11.55
N ASP A 437 -7.48 -6.54 -11.50
CA ASP A 437 -6.96 -5.89 -10.29
C ASP A 437 -7.88 -4.72 -9.86
N ALA A 438 -8.29 -3.86 -10.78
CA ALA A 438 -9.23 -2.77 -10.49
C ALA A 438 -10.59 -3.29 -9.99
N ALA A 439 -11.13 -4.35 -10.63
CA ALA A 439 -12.39 -4.98 -10.23
C ALA A 439 -12.31 -5.62 -8.83
N GLN A 440 -11.18 -6.24 -8.48
CA GLN A 440 -10.93 -6.79 -7.15
C GLN A 440 -10.87 -5.68 -6.10
N VAL A 441 -10.16 -4.58 -6.36
CA VAL A 441 -10.13 -3.40 -5.47
C VAL A 441 -11.54 -2.82 -5.30
N ALA A 442 -12.34 -2.78 -6.37
CA ALA A 442 -13.72 -2.32 -6.31
C ALA A 442 -14.62 -3.22 -5.44
N ALA A 443 -14.42 -4.53 -5.45
CA ALA A 443 -15.12 -5.45 -4.55
C ALA A 443 -14.67 -5.27 -3.09
N GLN A 444 -13.38 -5.12 -2.85
CA GLN A 444 -12.83 -4.87 -1.51
C GLN A 444 -13.29 -3.52 -0.94
N SER A 445 -13.43 -2.49 -1.77
CA SER A 445 -13.93 -1.18 -1.33
C SER A 445 -15.35 -1.27 -0.79
N ARG A 446 -16.19 -2.13 -1.38
CA ARG A 446 -17.53 -2.41 -0.87
C ARG A 446 -17.49 -3.08 0.50
N LEU A 447 -16.61 -4.07 0.65
CA LEU A 447 -16.42 -4.74 1.94
C LEU A 447 -16.00 -3.77 3.05
N GLN A 448 -15.02 -2.91 2.77
CA GLN A 448 -14.55 -1.91 3.74
C GLN A 448 -15.59 -0.83 4.07
N ALA A 449 -16.48 -0.54 3.13
CA ALA A 449 -17.63 0.36 3.34
C ALA A 449 -18.85 -0.33 4.01
N ASP A 450 -18.68 -1.52 4.60
CA ASP A 450 -19.77 -2.34 5.19
C ASP A 450 -20.83 -2.81 4.16
N ASP A 451 -20.60 -2.64 2.86
CA ASP A 451 -21.48 -3.12 1.80
C ASP A 451 -21.18 -4.56 1.39
N THR A 452 -21.31 -5.45 2.35
CA THR A 452 -20.93 -6.87 2.27
C THR A 452 -21.71 -7.64 1.20
N VAL A 453 -22.97 -7.27 0.95
CA VAL A 453 -23.83 -7.94 -0.06
C VAL A 453 -23.30 -7.69 -1.47
N ASN A 454 -23.02 -6.44 -1.82
CA ASN A 454 -22.50 -6.12 -3.15
C ASN A 454 -21.06 -6.62 -3.32
N ALA A 455 -20.25 -6.62 -2.26
CA ALA A 455 -18.92 -7.23 -2.28
C ALA A 455 -19.01 -8.73 -2.58
N GLN A 456 -19.91 -9.45 -1.91
CA GLN A 456 -20.16 -10.87 -2.16
C GLN A 456 -20.57 -11.14 -3.60
N GLN A 457 -21.61 -10.47 -4.07
CA GLN A 457 -22.13 -10.68 -5.42
C GLN A 457 -21.06 -10.50 -6.48
N ARG A 458 -20.31 -9.41 -6.39
CA ARG A 458 -19.22 -9.11 -7.35
C ARG A 458 -18.12 -10.19 -7.34
N LEU A 459 -17.68 -10.62 -6.17
CA LEU A 459 -16.63 -11.65 -6.08
C LEU A 459 -17.13 -13.03 -6.49
N GLU A 460 -18.38 -13.39 -6.19
CA GLU A 460 -19.00 -14.62 -6.69
C GLU A 460 -19.05 -14.64 -8.22
N GLU A 461 -19.45 -13.53 -8.86
CA GLU A 461 -19.43 -13.39 -10.32
C GLU A 461 -18.01 -13.50 -10.90
N MET A 462 -17.03 -12.89 -10.25
CA MET A 462 -15.63 -12.96 -10.68
C MET A 462 -15.07 -14.38 -10.54
N VAL A 463 -15.34 -15.07 -9.44
CA VAL A 463 -14.92 -16.46 -9.21
C VAL A 463 -15.59 -17.41 -10.21
N GLN A 464 -16.88 -17.19 -10.55
CA GLN A 464 -17.57 -17.98 -11.59
C GLN A 464 -16.92 -17.83 -12.96
N ARG A 465 -16.44 -16.63 -13.32
CA ARG A 465 -15.75 -16.35 -14.59
C ARG A 465 -14.31 -16.85 -14.60
N ALA A 466 -13.64 -16.83 -13.45
CA ALA A 466 -12.24 -17.25 -13.30
C ALA A 466 -12.07 -18.23 -12.13
N PRO A 467 -12.64 -19.46 -12.20
CA PRO A 467 -12.69 -20.40 -11.09
C PRO A 467 -11.33 -20.94 -10.64
N ALA A 468 -10.31 -20.85 -11.50
CA ALA A 468 -8.94 -21.24 -11.21
C ALA A 468 -8.07 -20.09 -10.64
N ASN A 469 -8.65 -18.92 -10.38
CA ASN A 469 -7.92 -17.82 -9.79
C ASN A 469 -7.96 -17.91 -8.26
N SER A 470 -6.85 -18.32 -7.64
CA SER A 470 -6.71 -18.49 -6.17
C SER A 470 -6.94 -17.18 -5.42
N ARG A 471 -6.44 -16.05 -5.94
CA ARG A 471 -6.59 -14.72 -5.31
C ARG A 471 -8.05 -14.30 -5.16
N LEU A 472 -8.89 -14.55 -6.17
CA LEU A 472 -10.31 -14.24 -6.11
C LEU A 472 -11.04 -15.09 -5.07
N ARG A 473 -10.68 -16.38 -4.95
CA ARG A 473 -11.25 -17.26 -3.93
C ARG A 473 -10.88 -16.82 -2.52
N VAL A 474 -9.62 -16.42 -2.32
CA VAL A 474 -9.17 -15.86 -1.03
C VAL A 474 -9.93 -14.56 -0.69
N ALA A 475 -10.14 -13.68 -1.66
CA ALA A 475 -10.94 -12.47 -1.47
C ALA A 475 -12.41 -12.77 -1.17
N LEU A 476 -13.00 -13.78 -1.84
CA LEU A 476 -14.36 -14.24 -1.58
C LEU A 476 -14.51 -14.85 -0.17
N ALA A 477 -13.51 -15.60 0.27
CA ALA A 477 -13.47 -16.16 1.62
C ALA A 477 -13.45 -15.05 2.69
N ASP A 478 -12.72 -13.96 2.49
CA ASP A 478 -12.72 -12.81 3.39
C ASP A 478 -14.13 -12.18 3.49
N VAL A 479 -14.83 -12.05 2.36
CA VAL A 479 -16.24 -11.59 2.36
C VAL A 479 -17.15 -12.59 3.08
N TYR A 480 -17.00 -13.89 2.87
CA TYR A 480 -17.82 -14.87 3.59
C TYR A 480 -17.60 -14.83 5.10
N ARG A 481 -16.35 -14.60 5.56
CA ARG A 481 -16.08 -14.36 6.98
C ARG A 481 -16.81 -13.10 7.50
N ALA A 482 -16.72 -12.00 6.77
CA ALA A 482 -17.44 -10.76 7.10
C ALA A 482 -18.96 -10.93 7.11
N ARG A 483 -19.49 -11.88 6.33
CA ARG A 483 -20.90 -12.30 6.31
C ARG A 483 -21.29 -13.25 7.45
N ALA A 484 -20.32 -13.57 8.35
CA ALA A 484 -20.46 -14.57 9.41
C ALA A 484 -20.69 -15.99 8.89
N TRP A 485 -20.05 -16.36 7.77
CA TRP A 485 -20.07 -17.69 7.17
C TRP A 485 -18.67 -18.33 7.12
N PRO A 486 -18.06 -18.64 8.28
CA PRO A 486 -16.68 -19.11 8.32
C PRO A 486 -16.48 -20.48 7.66
N ARG A 487 -17.49 -21.37 7.64
CA ARG A 487 -17.38 -22.67 6.97
C ARG A 487 -17.41 -22.55 5.44
N ARG A 488 -18.20 -21.58 4.92
CA ARG A 488 -18.14 -21.26 3.50
C ARG A 488 -16.80 -20.64 3.12
N ALA A 489 -16.25 -19.78 3.96
CA ALA A 489 -14.92 -19.23 3.79
C ALA A 489 -13.87 -20.34 3.76
N GLU A 490 -13.91 -21.28 4.70
CA GLU A 490 -13.02 -22.43 4.73
C GLU A 490 -13.10 -23.26 3.43
N SER A 491 -14.30 -23.47 2.90
CA SER A 491 -14.49 -24.21 1.64
C SER A 491 -13.80 -23.52 0.46
N GLU A 492 -13.92 -22.19 0.33
CA GLU A 492 -13.23 -21.42 -0.72
C GLU A 492 -11.72 -21.42 -0.54
N LEU A 493 -11.25 -21.36 0.72
CA LEU A 493 -9.80 -21.42 1.02
C LEU A 493 -9.21 -22.79 0.69
N LYS A 494 -9.93 -23.90 0.92
CA LYS A 494 -9.49 -25.24 0.50
C LYS A 494 -9.42 -25.37 -1.03
N LEU A 495 -10.34 -24.73 -1.75
CA LEU A 495 -10.27 -24.69 -3.21
C LEU A 495 -9.09 -23.81 -3.69
N ALA A 496 -8.82 -22.70 -3.02
CA ALA A 496 -7.68 -21.85 -3.32
C ALA A 496 -6.34 -22.57 -3.03
N GLU A 497 -6.26 -23.34 -1.95
CA GLU A 497 -5.09 -24.14 -1.58
C GLU A 497 -4.77 -25.23 -2.62
N ALA A 498 -5.79 -25.85 -3.19
CA ALA A 498 -5.60 -26.82 -4.27
C ALA A 498 -5.02 -26.19 -5.55
N LEU A 499 -5.20 -24.88 -5.75
CA LEU A 499 -4.67 -24.14 -6.89
C LEU A 499 -3.28 -23.57 -6.61
N GLU A 500 -3.04 -23.07 -5.42
CA GLU A 500 -1.80 -22.41 -5.00
C GLU A 500 -1.47 -22.71 -3.52
N PRO A 501 -0.83 -23.85 -3.23
CA PRO A 501 -0.70 -24.38 -1.86
C PRO A 501 0.12 -23.50 -0.90
N ARG A 502 1.04 -22.69 -1.42
CA ARG A 502 1.93 -21.82 -0.62
C ARG A 502 1.76 -20.36 -0.99
N SER A 503 0.63 -19.80 -0.62
CA SER A 503 0.33 -18.39 -0.82
C SER A 503 0.13 -17.74 0.54
N MET A 504 0.98 -16.76 0.90
CA MET A 504 0.89 -16.06 2.19
C MET A 504 -0.51 -15.48 2.44
N PRO A 505 -1.18 -14.80 1.47
CA PRO A 505 -2.55 -14.31 1.69
C PRO A 505 -3.57 -15.43 1.97
N LEU A 506 -3.41 -16.59 1.33
CA LEU A 506 -4.25 -17.77 1.59
C LEU A 506 -4.04 -18.29 3.02
N GLU A 507 -2.79 -18.53 3.41
CA GLU A 507 -2.45 -19.07 4.73
C GLU A 507 -2.91 -18.15 5.87
N VAL A 508 -2.78 -16.84 5.71
CA VAL A 508 -3.30 -15.85 6.66
C VAL A 508 -4.83 -15.94 6.77
N GLN A 509 -5.55 -16.02 5.65
CA GLN A 509 -7.01 -16.15 5.69
C GLN A 509 -7.46 -17.50 6.25
N GLN A 510 -6.72 -18.57 6.00
CA GLN A 510 -6.94 -19.86 6.68
C GLN A 510 -6.75 -19.75 8.19
N GLY A 511 -5.73 -18.99 8.65
CA GLY A 511 -5.51 -18.73 10.07
C GLY A 511 -6.67 -17.97 10.71
N HIS A 512 -7.19 -16.95 10.06
CA HIS A 512 -8.39 -16.23 10.54
C HIS A 512 -9.63 -17.12 10.52
N ALA A 513 -9.86 -17.92 9.47
CA ALA A 513 -10.99 -18.84 9.41
C ALA A 513 -10.90 -19.92 10.51
N ALA A 514 -9.69 -20.41 10.82
CA ALA A 514 -9.46 -21.36 11.90
C ALA A 514 -9.80 -20.73 13.28
N LEU A 515 -9.46 -19.45 13.50
CA LEU A 515 -9.88 -18.72 14.71
C LEU A 515 -11.41 -18.63 14.81
N ASP A 516 -12.08 -18.26 13.73
CA ASP A 516 -13.54 -18.17 13.67
C ASP A 516 -14.22 -19.53 13.93
N LEU A 517 -13.61 -20.63 13.44
CA LEU A 517 -14.09 -22.00 13.58
C LEU A 517 -13.63 -22.70 14.87
N GLN A 518 -12.91 -22.01 15.74
CA GLN A 518 -12.35 -22.58 17.00
C GLN A 518 -11.36 -23.74 16.76
N GLU A 519 -10.66 -23.72 15.63
CA GLU A 519 -9.59 -24.67 15.30
C GLU A 519 -8.23 -24.14 15.75
N TRP A 520 -8.06 -24.03 17.06
CA TRP A 520 -6.96 -23.30 17.71
C TRP A 520 -5.57 -23.78 17.30
N ARG A 521 -5.37 -25.09 17.18
CA ARG A 521 -4.06 -25.67 16.80
C ARG A 521 -3.68 -25.32 15.36
N GLN A 522 -4.66 -25.32 14.47
CA GLN A 522 -4.45 -24.90 13.08
C GLN A 522 -4.14 -23.41 13.00
N ALA A 523 -4.89 -22.59 13.72
CA ALA A 523 -4.65 -21.15 13.80
C ALA A 523 -3.25 -20.82 14.30
N GLU A 524 -2.79 -21.51 15.38
CA GLU A 524 -1.44 -21.33 15.91
C GLU A 524 -0.36 -21.77 14.90
N MET A 525 -0.54 -22.92 14.26
CA MET A 525 0.40 -23.44 13.27
C MET A 525 0.56 -22.44 12.10
N LEU A 526 -0.55 -21.98 11.52
CA LEU A 526 -0.54 -21.04 10.41
C LEU A 526 0.05 -19.68 10.82
N ARG A 527 -0.32 -19.19 12.01
CA ARG A 527 0.26 -17.96 12.58
C ARG A 527 1.76 -18.07 12.77
N ASN A 528 2.25 -19.16 13.37
CA ASN A 528 3.68 -19.36 13.64
C ASN A 528 4.49 -19.45 12.34
N ASP A 529 3.99 -20.21 11.36
CA ASP A 529 4.64 -20.39 10.08
C ASP A 529 4.67 -19.08 9.27
N THR A 530 3.53 -18.40 9.14
CA THR A 530 3.47 -17.14 8.40
C THR A 530 4.27 -16.01 9.06
N LEU A 531 4.27 -15.93 10.40
CA LEU A 531 5.05 -14.93 11.14
C LEU A 531 6.56 -15.18 11.02
N ALA A 532 7.00 -16.44 11.02
CA ALA A 532 8.41 -16.76 10.81
C ALA A 532 8.89 -16.38 9.40
N ARG A 533 8.05 -16.55 8.39
CA ARG A 533 8.37 -16.25 6.99
C ARG A 533 8.18 -14.78 6.63
N TYR A 534 7.14 -14.13 7.16
CA TYR A 534 6.73 -12.76 6.78
C TYR A 534 6.48 -11.86 8.00
N PRO A 535 7.47 -11.67 8.90
CA PRO A 535 7.27 -10.89 10.13
C PRO A 535 6.97 -9.41 9.89
N GLU A 536 7.29 -8.90 8.70
CA GLU A 536 7.04 -7.53 8.29
C GLU A 536 5.64 -7.30 7.69
N ASP A 537 4.92 -8.35 7.29
CA ASP A 537 3.62 -8.21 6.63
C ASP A 537 2.51 -7.82 7.61
N LEU A 538 1.69 -6.83 7.25
CA LEU A 538 0.63 -6.30 8.13
C LEU A 538 -0.53 -7.27 8.35
N ALA A 539 -0.86 -8.11 7.36
CA ALA A 539 -1.92 -9.10 7.50
C ALA A 539 -1.46 -10.24 8.43
N VAL A 540 -0.19 -10.66 8.33
CA VAL A 540 0.42 -11.63 9.25
C VAL A 540 0.46 -11.08 10.68
N ARG A 541 0.86 -9.81 10.86
CA ARG A 541 0.86 -9.13 12.17
C ARG A 541 -0.54 -9.00 12.76
N ARG A 542 -1.55 -8.84 11.91
CA ARG A 542 -2.94 -8.81 12.34
C ARG A 542 -3.36 -10.18 12.87
N LEU A 543 -3.07 -11.27 12.17
CA LEU A 543 -3.33 -12.62 12.63
C LEU A 543 -2.61 -12.91 13.94
N ASP A 544 -1.33 -12.51 14.06
CA ASP A 544 -0.55 -12.62 15.30
C ASP A 544 -1.22 -11.87 16.46
N ARG A 545 -1.69 -10.65 16.24
CA ARG A 545 -2.39 -9.86 17.26
C ARG A 545 -3.69 -10.54 17.69
N GLU A 546 -4.52 -11.00 16.75
CA GLU A 546 -5.79 -11.67 17.06
C GLU A 546 -5.55 -12.96 17.85
N TRP A 547 -4.53 -13.74 17.49
CA TRP A 547 -4.10 -14.92 18.24
C TRP A 547 -3.63 -14.55 19.67
N ASN A 548 -2.82 -13.51 19.79
CA ASN A 548 -2.34 -13.06 21.11
C ASN A 548 -3.47 -12.55 22.00
N VAL A 549 -4.47 -11.88 21.42
CA VAL A 549 -5.68 -11.44 22.13
C VAL A 549 -6.51 -12.63 22.58
N HIS A 550 -6.68 -13.66 21.73
CA HIS A 550 -7.36 -14.90 22.06
C HIS A 550 -6.73 -15.59 23.31
N ASN A 551 -5.41 -15.54 23.43
CA ASN A 551 -4.65 -16.21 24.49
C ASN A 551 -4.57 -15.40 25.80
N LYS A 552 -5.26 -14.27 25.92
CA LYS A 552 -5.29 -13.46 27.15
C LYS A 552 -6.34 -13.94 28.13
N ALA A 553 -6.13 -13.61 29.41
CA ALA A 553 -7.20 -13.64 30.39
C ALA A 553 -8.29 -12.62 30.02
N GLU A 554 -9.53 -12.92 30.34
CA GLU A 554 -10.68 -12.08 29.97
C GLU A 554 -11.53 -11.77 31.20
N LEU A 555 -11.64 -10.48 31.54
CA LEU A 555 -12.57 -9.98 32.54
C LEU A 555 -13.82 -9.46 31.84
N ARG A 556 -14.98 -9.99 32.22
CA ARG A 556 -16.31 -9.47 31.83
C ARG A 556 -17.01 -8.90 33.02
N ILE A 557 -17.54 -7.71 32.87
CA ILE A 557 -18.39 -7.06 33.85
C ILE A 557 -19.68 -6.64 33.15
N GLU A 558 -20.81 -7.02 33.69
CA GLU A 558 -22.13 -6.60 33.24
C GLU A 558 -22.93 -6.07 34.41
N GLY A 559 -23.71 -5.04 34.18
CA GLY A 559 -24.52 -4.52 35.28
C GLY A 559 -25.62 -3.56 34.82
N TYR A 560 -26.47 -3.26 35.74
CA TYR A 560 -27.55 -2.29 35.54
C TYR A 560 -27.85 -1.51 36.83
N ARG A 561 -28.45 -0.32 36.64
CA ARG A 561 -28.97 0.50 37.73
C ARG A 561 -30.27 1.17 37.30
N GLY A 562 -31.31 0.94 38.10
CA GLY A 562 -32.55 1.71 38.02
C GLY A 562 -32.35 3.10 38.61
N LEU A 563 -32.60 4.14 37.83
CA LEU A 563 -32.45 5.55 38.22
C LEU A 563 -33.76 6.11 38.74
N ALA A 564 -34.87 5.76 38.12
CA ALA A 564 -36.22 6.12 38.54
C ALA A 564 -37.15 4.97 38.13
N ASN A 565 -37.85 4.41 39.11
CA ASN A 565 -38.82 3.37 38.83
C ASN A 565 -39.91 3.39 39.86
N ASP A 566 -41.10 3.12 39.41
CA ASP A 566 -42.29 2.82 40.24
C ASP A 566 -42.64 1.35 40.16
N SER A 567 -41.65 0.49 39.88
CA SER A 567 -41.90 -0.91 39.57
C SER A 567 -41.96 -1.78 40.79
N ALA A 568 -43.11 -2.33 41.07
CA ALA A 568 -43.29 -3.40 42.06
C ALA A 568 -42.59 -4.71 41.67
N VAL A 569 -42.16 -4.84 40.39
CA VAL A 569 -41.60 -6.07 39.84
C VAL A 569 -40.11 -6.16 40.06
N VAL A 570 -39.38 -5.11 39.69
CA VAL A 570 -37.92 -5.11 39.75
C VAL A 570 -37.39 -4.45 41.05
N GLY A 571 -38.25 -3.79 41.83
CA GLY A 571 -37.94 -3.08 43.02
C GLY A 571 -37.36 -1.68 42.76
N ASN A 572 -37.61 -0.73 43.67
CA ASN A 572 -37.12 0.63 43.56
C ASN A 572 -35.61 0.68 43.75
N GLY A 573 -34.91 1.53 42.97
CA GLY A 573 -33.46 1.71 43.07
C GLY A 573 -32.68 0.42 42.87
N ASN A 574 -33.21 -0.46 42.01
CA ASN A 574 -32.57 -1.74 41.70
C ASN A 574 -31.18 -1.55 41.14
N PHE A 575 -30.27 -2.43 41.54
CA PHE A 575 -28.90 -2.45 41.08
C PHE A 575 -28.47 -3.92 40.90
N GLY A 576 -27.75 -4.22 39.86
CA GLY A 576 -27.14 -5.51 39.68
C GLY A 576 -25.80 -5.38 38.97
N ILE A 577 -24.82 -6.16 39.42
CA ILE A 577 -23.50 -6.26 38.77
C ILE A 577 -23.01 -7.70 38.85
N GLU A 578 -22.44 -8.18 37.81
CA GLU A 578 -21.72 -9.43 37.76
C GLU A 578 -20.34 -9.22 37.13
N SER A 579 -19.31 -9.84 37.70
CA SER A 579 -17.95 -9.84 37.22
C SER A 579 -17.47 -11.27 37.07
N VAL A 580 -16.98 -11.64 35.89
CA VAL A 580 -16.46 -12.98 35.61
C VAL A 580 -15.07 -12.85 35.00
N LEU A 581 -14.12 -13.57 35.56
CA LEU A 581 -12.75 -13.65 35.08
C LEU A 581 -12.51 -15.04 34.47
N TYR A 582 -12.18 -15.08 33.20
CA TYR A 582 -11.75 -16.29 32.50
C TYR A 582 -10.22 -16.34 32.45
N SER A 583 -9.65 -17.51 32.65
CA SER A 583 -8.22 -17.75 32.46
C SER A 583 -7.84 -17.63 30.99
N PRO A 584 -6.55 -17.46 30.65
CA PRO A 584 -6.05 -17.82 29.32
C PRO A 584 -6.48 -19.25 28.97
N PRO A 585 -6.53 -19.59 27.66
CA PRO A 585 -6.79 -20.97 27.22
C PRO A 585 -5.77 -21.95 27.82
N ILE A 586 -6.26 -23.05 28.38
CA ILE A 586 -5.46 -24.14 28.92
C ILE A 586 -5.53 -25.29 27.91
N ASN A 587 -4.38 -25.71 27.40
CA ASN A 587 -4.30 -26.73 26.35
C ASN A 587 -5.27 -26.48 25.17
N TYR A 588 -5.33 -25.20 24.74
CA TYR A 588 -6.17 -24.66 23.67
C TYR A 588 -7.67 -24.60 23.97
N ASP A 589 -8.25 -25.70 24.41
CA ASP A 589 -9.70 -25.92 24.37
C ASP A 589 -10.39 -25.53 25.69
N TRP A 590 -9.65 -25.43 26.79
CA TRP A 590 -10.20 -25.25 28.13
C TRP A 590 -9.93 -23.84 28.66
N ARG A 591 -10.91 -23.29 29.40
CA ARG A 591 -10.71 -22.11 30.25
C ARG A 591 -11.34 -22.37 31.61
N ALA A 592 -10.61 -22.07 32.66
CA ALA A 592 -11.20 -21.94 33.98
C ALA A 592 -11.80 -20.53 34.15
N PHE A 593 -12.86 -20.41 34.92
CA PHE A 593 -13.39 -19.11 35.26
C PHE A 593 -13.86 -19.03 36.71
N GLY A 594 -13.90 -17.80 37.24
CA GLY A 594 -14.51 -17.46 38.50
C GLY A 594 -15.29 -16.17 38.37
N GLY A 595 -16.39 -16.07 39.04
CA GLY A 595 -17.24 -14.89 39.00
C GLY A 595 -17.90 -14.59 40.32
N ILE A 596 -18.22 -13.32 40.52
CA ILE A 596 -18.99 -12.81 41.66
C ILE A 596 -20.09 -11.89 41.15
N GLY A 597 -21.22 -11.91 41.84
CA GLY A 597 -22.31 -11.02 41.49
C GLY A 597 -23.03 -10.50 42.70
N TYR A 598 -23.67 -9.38 42.50
CA TYR A 598 -24.49 -8.70 43.52
C TYR A 598 -25.73 -8.11 42.85
N ALA A 599 -26.90 -8.29 43.47
CA ALA A 599 -28.11 -7.60 43.04
C ALA A 599 -28.90 -7.14 44.26
N THR A 600 -29.53 -5.97 44.18
CA THR A 600 -30.38 -5.43 45.25
C THR A 600 -31.60 -4.71 44.69
N GLY A 601 -32.65 -4.64 45.46
CA GLY A 601 -33.86 -3.89 45.16
C GLY A 601 -34.69 -3.65 46.42
N ARG A 602 -35.44 -2.55 46.39
CA ARG A 602 -36.34 -2.19 47.49
C ARG A 602 -37.78 -2.53 47.11
N PHE A 603 -38.39 -3.38 47.87
CA PHE A 603 -39.80 -3.78 47.73
C PHE A 603 -40.61 -3.28 48.93
N GLU A 604 -41.92 -3.45 48.93
CA GLU A 604 -42.82 -3.11 50.06
C GLU A 604 -42.43 -3.88 51.31
N GLU A 605 -41.96 -5.11 51.16
CA GLU A 605 -41.54 -6.02 52.23
C GLU A 605 -40.14 -5.73 52.75
N GLY A 606 -39.50 -4.68 52.21
CA GLY A 606 -38.15 -4.25 52.56
C GLY A 606 -37.08 -4.55 51.47
N ASN A 607 -35.83 -4.23 51.80
CA ASN A 607 -34.70 -4.43 50.90
C ASN A 607 -34.37 -5.92 50.75
N VAL A 608 -33.85 -6.25 49.57
CA VAL A 608 -33.21 -7.55 49.29
C VAL A 608 -31.77 -7.30 48.83
N ASP A 609 -30.84 -8.06 49.35
CA ASP A 609 -29.47 -8.15 48.91
C ASP A 609 -29.21 -9.58 48.52
N TYR A 610 -28.86 -9.77 47.26
CA TYR A 610 -28.53 -11.09 46.68
C TYR A 610 -27.06 -11.05 46.23
N ARG A 611 -26.29 -12.03 46.74
CA ARG A 611 -24.88 -12.21 46.41
C ARG A 611 -24.68 -13.61 45.94
N TRP A 612 -23.87 -13.77 44.90
CA TRP A 612 -23.45 -15.09 44.44
C TRP A 612 -21.98 -15.08 44.06
N ALA A 613 -21.38 -16.22 44.16
CA ALA A 613 -20.07 -16.50 43.62
C ALA A 613 -20.16 -17.81 42.84
N ARG A 614 -19.45 -17.89 41.72
CA ARG A 614 -19.40 -19.06 40.87
C ARG A 614 -17.99 -19.35 40.37
N THR A 615 -17.69 -20.62 40.14
CA THR A 615 -16.46 -21.06 39.45
C THR A 615 -16.78 -22.22 38.58
N GLY A 616 -16.06 -22.32 37.47
CA GLY A 616 -16.36 -23.35 36.48
C GLY A 616 -15.26 -23.51 35.46
N VAL A 617 -15.59 -24.34 34.48
CA VAL A 617 -14.74 -24.61 33.32
C VAL A 617 -15.56 -24.46 32.04
N GLN A 618 -14.92 -23.91 31.03
CA GLN A 618 -15.45 -23.82 29.68
C GLN A 618 -14.57 -24.68 28.76
N TYR A 619 -15.18 -25.46 27.92
CA TYR A 619 -14.57 -26.26 26.87
C TYR A 619 -15.04 -25.75 25.50
N ARG A 620 -14.11 -25.42 24.61
CA ARG A 620 -14.41 -24.85 23.31
C ARG A 620 -13.58 -25.51 22.23
N VAL A 621 -14.25 -26.20 21.34
CA VAL A 621 -13.67 -26.80 20.14
C VAL A 621 -14.58 -26.48 18.96
N ARG A 622 -14.14 -26.81 17.76
CA ARG A 622 -14.94 -26.66 16.56
C ARG A 622 -16.38 -27.10 16.82
N ASP A 623 -17.30 -26.23 16.50
CA ASP A 623 -18.75 -26.43 16.56
C ASP A 623 -19.35 -26.64 17.96
N LEU A 624 -18.54 -26.89 18.99
CA LEU A 624 -19.06 -27.24 20.31
C LEU A 624 -18.48 -26.34 21.41
N THR A 625 -19.36 -25.74 22.20
CA THR A 625 -19.00 -25.05 23.45
C THR A 625 -19.77 -25.67 24.61
N LEU A 626 -19.04 -26.12 25.62
CA LEU A 626 -19.59 -26.63 26.88
C LEU A 626 -19.12 -25.73 28.02
N GLU A 627 -19.99 -25.44 28.97
CA GLU A 627 -19.65 -24.72 30.20
C GLU A 627 -20.34 -25.36 31.40
N GLY A 628 -19.55 -25.66 32.41
CA GLY A 628 -20.05 -26.18 33.69
C GLY A 628 -19.57 -25.35 34.84
N GLU A 629 -20.46 -24.99 35.78
CA GLU A 629 -20.16 -24.20 36.95
C GLU A 629 -20.85 -24.70 38.21
N VAL A 630 -20.20 -24.44 39.30
CA VAL A 630 -20.77 -24.52 40.65
C VAL A 630 -20.85 -23.13 41.27
N SER A 631 -21.89 -22.87 42.02
CA SER A 631 -22.17 -21.57 42.59
C SER A 631 -22.61 -21.62 44.05
N THR A 632 -22.44 -20.52 44.72
CA THR A 632 -23.00 -20.27 46.05
C THR A 632 -23.83 -19.01 46.01
N HIS A 633 -24.99 -19.04 46.64
CA HIS A 633 -25.98 -17.97 46.62
C HIS A 633 -26.34 -17.57 48.07
N SER A 634 -26.37 -16.29 48.34
CA SER A 634 -26.74 -15.71 49.64
C SER A 634 -27.83 -14.67 49.46
N TYR A 635 -29.03 -14.99 50.03
CA TYR A 635 -30.17 -14.08 50.10
C TYR A 635 -30.95 -14.38 51.40
N GLY A 636 -30.95 -13.48 52.38
CA GLY A 636 -31.68 -13.61 53.63
C GLY A 636 -31.12 -14.60 54.66
N GLY A 637 -29.81 -14.86 54.66
CA GLY A 637 -29.07 -15.63 55.68
C GLY A 637 -28.61 -17.03 55.15
N GLY A 638 -27.31 -17.28 55.37
CA GLY A 638 -26.62 -18.51 54.93
C GLY A 638 -26.32 -18.61 53.45
N GLY A 639 -25.31 -19.44 53.09
CA GLY A 639 -24.96 -19.79 51.70
C GLY A 639 -25.75 -21.02 51.22
N ARG A 640 -26.16 -21.03 49.95
CA ARG A 640 -26.84 -22.11 49.30
C ARG A 640 -26.12 -22.50 48.03
N ALA A 641 -25.86 -23.80 47.84
CA ALA A 641 -25.18 -24.30 46.64
C ALA A 641 -26.12 -24.32 45.46
N GLY A 642 -25.59 -23.97 44.28
CA GLY A 642 -26.23 -24.10 42.97
C GLY A 642 -25.22 -24.52 41.93
N GLY A 643 -25.62 -24.52 40.68
CA GLY A 643 -24.74 -24.79 39.57
C GLY A 643 -25.46 -24.71 38.24
N ARG A 644 -24.69 -24.66 37.15
CA ARG A 644 -25.23 -24.60 35.81
C ARG A 644 -24.37 -25.48 34.87
N LEU A 645 -25.00 -26.10 33.94
CA LEU A 645 -24.39 -26.76 32.81
C LEU A 645 -25.02 -26.19 31.53
N SER A 646 -24.20 -25.82 30.56
CA SER A 646 -24.66 -25.39 29.25
C SER A 646 -23.88 -26.05 28.13
N ALA A 647 -24.57 -26.28 27.01
CA ALA A 647 -24.03 -26.83 25.79
C ALA A 647 -24.55 -26.03 24.60
N GLN A 648 -23.69 -25.73 23.65
CA GLN A 648 -24.02 -25.06 22.39
C GLN A 648 -23.34 -25.81 21.26
N TYR A 649 -24.07 -26.06 20.16
CA TYR A 649 -23.56 -26.73 18.98
C TYR A 649 -23.92 -25.96 17.71
N ASP A 650 -22.91 -25.63 16.92
CA ASP A 650 -23.04 -24.97 15.62
C ASP A 650 -23.24 -26.02 14.53
N ILE A 651 -24.49 -26.17 14.05
CA ILE A 651 -24.85 -27.14 13.00
C ILE A 651 -24.19 -26.73 11.68
N ASP A 652 -24.28 -25.47 11.34
CA ASP A 652 -23.67 -24.84 10.16
C ASP A 652 -23.44 -23.34 10.42
N ASP A 653 -23.09 -22.55 9.38
CA ASP A 653 -22.90 -21.11 9.49
C ASP A 653 -24.15 -20.35 9.94
N ARG A 654 -25.35 -20.96 9.79
CA ARG A 654 -26.62 -20.29 10.03
C ARG A 654 -27.33 -20.79 11.28
N TRP A 655 -27.22 -22.07 11.60
CA TRP A 655 -27.98 -22.71 12.66
C TRP A 655 -27.09 -23.12 13.83
N GLN A 656 -27.46 -22.64 15.01
CA GLN A 656 -26.92 -23.11 16.27
C GLN A 656 -28.06 -23.58 17.20
N VAL A 657 -27.84 -24.63 17.92
CA VAL A 657 -28.73 -25.13 18.96
C VAL A 657 -27.99 -25.12 20.29
N GLY A 658 -28.72 -24.93 21.37
CA GLY A 658 -28.11 -25.04 22.69
C GLY A 658 -29.14 -25.29 23.77
N ALA A 659 -28.62 -25.76 24.91
CA ALA A 659 -29.41 -25.98 26.12
C ALA A 659 -28.60 -25.60 27.35
N SER A 660 -29.27 -25.13 28.39
CA SER A 660 -28.66 -24.90 29.71
C SER A 660 -29.58 -25.29 30.83
N GLY A 661 -29.06 -25.99 31.83
CA GLY A 661 -29.79 -26.30 33.06
C GLY A 661 -29.13 -25.60 34.26
N ALA A 662 -29.90 -24.91 35.06
CA ALA A 662 -29.44 -24.20 36.27
C ALA A 662 -30.21 -24.61 37.50
N LEU A 663 -29.52 -25.04 38.53
CA LEU A 663 -30.04 -25.23 39.89
C LEU A 663 -29.86 -23.93 40.66
N ARG A 664 -30.92 -23.39 41.24
CA ARG A 664 -30.94 -22.05 41.84
C ARG A 664 -30.46 -20.97 40.90
N SER A 665 -31.18 -20.86 39.81
CA SER A 665 -30.93 -19.92 38.74
C SER A 665 -30.73 -18.48 39.29
N THR A 666 -29.69 -17.80 38.84
CA THR A 666 -29.46 -16.36 39.11
C THR A 666 -30.56 -15.47 38.50
N GLY A 667 -31.35 -15.99 37.56
CA GLY A 667 -32.52 -15.32 36.99
C GLY A 667 -33.74 -15.35 37.86
N THR A 668 -33.71 -15.97 39.09
CA THR A 668 -34.83 -15.94 40.02
C THR A 668 -35.15 -14.49 40.44
N PRO A 669 -36.42 -14.05 40.37
CA PRO A 669 -36.81 -12.70 40.76
C PRO A 669 -36.38 -12.35 42.20
N LEU A 670 -35.80 -11.14 42.39
CA LEU A 670 -35.31 -10.71 43.69
C LEU A 670 -36.39 -10.75 44.78
N ARG A 671 -37.65 -10.44 44.46
CA ARG A 671 -38.77 -10.51 45.38
C ARG A 671 -39.08 -11.93 45.81
N ALA A 672 -38.90 -12.95 44.90
CA ALA A 672 -38.98 -14.35 45.27
C ALA A 672 -37.85 -14.76 46.22
N LEU A 673 -36.63 -14.37 45.90
CA LEU A 673 -35.47 -14.62 46.77
C LEU A 673 -35.62 -14.00 48.17
N LYS A 674 -36.26 -12.81 48.30
CA LYS A 674 -36.60 -12.16 49.55
C LYS A 674 -37.43 -13.08 50.45
N GLN A 675 -38.32 -13.87 49.88
CA GLN A 675 -39.19 -14.84 50.56
C GLN A 675 -38.57 -16.24 50.66
N GLY A 676 -37.30 -16.39 50.31
CA GLY A 676 -36.57 -17.67 50.37
C GLY A 676 -36.94 -18.62 49.18
N ILE A 677 -37.70 -18.15 48.19
CA ILE A 677 -38.12 -18.92 47.03
C ILE A 677 -37.05 -18.83 45.97
N TYR A 678 -36.61 -19.94 45.44
CA TYR A 678 -35.65 -20.07 44.34
C TYR A 678 -36.27 -20.83 43.15
N ALA A 679 -35.66 -20.69 41.98
CA ALA A 679 -36.08 -21.41 40.78
C ALA A 679 -34.94 -22.23 40.20
N ASP A 680 -35.27 -23.45 39.78
CA ASP A 680 -34.47 -24.26 38.89
C ASP A 680 -34.95 -24.06 37.47
N THR A 681 -34.05 -23.86 36.52
CA THR A 681 -34.43 -23.47 35.14
C THR A 681 -33.76 -24.39 34.13
N LEU A 682 -34.48 -24.88 33.16
CA LEU A 682 -33.94 -25.46 31.94
C LEU A 682 -34.23 -24.47 30.81
N SER A 683 -33.28 -24.18 29.96
CA SER A 683 -33.46 -23.34 28.77
C SER A 683 -32.94 -24.07 27.55
N VAL A 684 -33.76 -24.11 26.49
CA VAL A 684 -33.35 -24.62 25.18
C VAL A 684 -33.53 -23.52 24.17
N PHE A 685 -32.54 -23.33 23.30
CA PHE A 685 -32.63 -22.32 22.27
C PHE A 685 -32.15 -22.84 20.91
N THR A 686 -32.67 -22.18 19.88
CA THR A 686 -32.19 -22.30 18.52
C THR A 686 -31.91 -20.90 18.00
N ARG A 687 -30.69 -20.67 17.50
CA ARG A 687 -30.28 -19.43 16.85
C ARG A 687 -30.21 -19.65 15.34
N TYR A 688 -30.87 -18.77 14.59
CA TYR A 688 -30.74 -18.67 13.14
C TYR A 688 -30.05 -17.36 12.76
N ARG A 689 -28.87 -17.44 12.18
CA ARG A 689 -28.09 -16.30 11.68
C ARG A 689 -28.02 -16.39 10.16
N ALA A 690 -28.87 -15.65 9.44
CA ALA A 690 -28.82 -15.64 7.98
C ALA A 690 -27.51 -14.98 7.47
N SER A 691 -27.03 -13.95 8.18
CA SER A 691 -25.77 -13.23 7.92
C SER A 691 -25.47 -12.26 9.07
N GLU A 692 -24.45 -11.43 8.94
CA GLU A 692 -24.10 -10.32 9.84
C GLU A 692 -25.22 -9.27 9.99
N ARG A 693 -26.23 -9.33 9.10
CA ARG A 693 -27.36 -8.40 9.10
C ARG A 693 -28.64 -8.98 9.72
N SER A 694 -28.69 -10.29 9.95
CA SER A 694 -29.94 -10.95 10.37
C SER A 694 -29.65 -12.11 11.31
N GLU A 695 -30.10 -11.98 12.55
CA GLU A 695 -30.01 -13.01 13.57
C GLU A 695 -31.33 -13.12 14.34
N TRP A 696 -31.80 -14.34 14.59
CA TRP A 696 -33.01 -14.68 15.30
C TRP A 696 -32.70 -15.76 16.31
N LEU A 697 -33.15 -15.54 17.57
CA LEU A 697 -33.03 -16.48 18.68
C LEU A 697 -34.41 -16.90 19.15
N PHE A 698 -34.66 -18.18 19.14
CA PHE A 698 -35.86 -18.81 19.67
C PHE A 698 -35.53 -19.52 20.96
N THR A 699 -36.21 -19.22 22.05
CA THR A 699 -35.91 -19.74 23.38
C THR A 699 -37.18 -20.33 23.99
N VAL A 700 -37.03 -21.48 24.67
CA VAL A 700 -38.08 -22.04 25.54
C VAL A 700 -37.42 -22.38 26.89
N ALA A 701 -37.97 -21.86 27.96
CA ALA A 701 -37.36 -21.97 29.30
C ALA A 701 -38.43 -22.36 30.35
N PRO A 702 -38.63 -23.64 30.63
CA PRO A 702 -39.38 -24.09 31.80
C PRO A 702 -38.58 -23.83 33.10
N SER A 703 -39.22 -23.32 34.09
CA SER A 703 -38.65 -23.07 35.44
C SER A 703 -39.55 -23.63 36.52
N ARG A 704 -38.98 -24.26 37.52
CA ARG A 704 -39.69 -24.77 38.68
C ARG A 704 -39.29 -24.00 39.94
N PHE A 705 -40.26 -23.34 40.55
CA PHE A 705 -40.03 -22.60 41.74
C PHE A 705 -40.26 -23.46 43.00
N SER A 706 -39.50 -23.18 44.04
CA SER A 706 -39.54 -23.94 45.29
C SER A 706 -40.87 -23.82 46.07
N ASP A 707 -41.74 -22.85 45.71
CA ASP A 707 -43.11 -22.71 46.24
C ASP A 707 -44.16 -23.54 45.46
N GLY A 708 -43.71 -24.35 44.45
CA GLY A 708 -44.58 -25.19 43.64
C GLY A 708 -45.15 -24.50 42.40
N ASN A 709 -44.73 -23.30 42.06
CA ASN A 709 -45.07 -22.69 40.78
C ASN A 709 -44.19 -23.25 39.66
N ASP A 710 -44.79 -23.72 38.57
CA ASP A 710 -44.11 -24.05 37.32
C ASP A 710 -44.36 -22.92 36.33
N ARG A 711 -43.31 -22.35 35.81
CA ARG A 711 -43.31 -21.28 34.80
C ARG A 711 -42.77 -21.81 33.46
N LEU A 712 -43.46 -21.58 32.39
CA LEU A 712 -42.97 -21.79 31.04
C LEU A 712 -42.85 -20.46 30.35
N GLU A 713 -41.64 -20.11 29.95
CA GLU A 713 -41.34 -18.93 29.13
C GLU A 713 -40.94 -19.36 27.73
N ALA A 714 -41.45 -18.63 26.73
CA ALA A 714 -41.03 -18.79 25.34
C ALA A 714 -40.79 -17.41 24.72
N GLY A 715 -39.72 -17.29 23.97
CA GLY A 715 -39.34 -16.00 23.40
C GLY A 715 -38.74 -16.12 22.02
N VAL A 716 -38.90 -15.04 21.27
CA VAL A 716 -38.21 -14.79 20.01
C VAL A 716 -37.59 -13.41 20.10
N THR A 717 -36.28 -13.37 19.99
CA THR A 717 -35.54 -12.10 19.82
C THR A 717 -34.88 -12.09 18.45
N GLY A 718 -34.96 -10.96 17.75
CA GLY A 718 -34.42 -10.86 16.41
C GLY A 718 -33.78 -9.52 16.14
N VAL A 719 -32.76 -9.54 15.30
CA VAL A 719 -32.13 -8.36 14.75
C VAL A 719 -32.14 -8.48 13.23
N GLN A 720 -32.70 -7.47 12.57
CA GLN A 720 -32.68 -7.36 11.11
C GLN A 720 -32.16 -6.00 10.71
N ARG A 721 -30.95 -5.95 10.17
CA ARG A 721 -30.40 -4.72 9.61
C ARG A 721 -31.05 -4.42 8.26
N PHE A 722 -31.67 -3.24 8.15
CA PHE A 722 -32.35 -2.80 6.93
C PHE A 722 -31.60 -1.64 6.24
N TYR A 723 -30.67 -0.97 6.93
CA TYR A 723 -29.83 0.07 6.36
C TYR A 723 -28.40 -0.05 6.83
N THR A 724 -27.46 0.17 5.92
CA THR A 724 -26.00 0.19 6.20
C THR A 724 -25.32 1.26 5.35
N ALA A 725 -24.59 2.13 6.02
CA ALA A 725 -23.60 3.03 5.44
C ALA A 725 -22.33 2.96 6.32
N PRO A 726 -21.19 3.42 5.87
CA PRO A 726 -19.92 3.27 6.59
C PRO A 726 -19.93 3.72 8.06
N HIS A 727 -20.70 4.79 8.36
CA HIS A 727 -20.79 5.34 9.72
C HIS A 727 -22.19 5.28 10.32
N LEU A 728 -23.16 4.70 9.62
CA LEU A 728 -24.57 4.65 10.09
C LEU A 728 -25.18 3.30 9.77
N LYS A 729 -25.71 2.64 10.79
CA LYS A 729 -26.43 1.36 10.68
C LYS A 729 -27.80 1.51 11.31
N ALA A 730 -28.83 0.93 10.67
CA ALA A 730 -30.18 0.88 11.24
C ALA A 730 -30.66 -0.56 11.30
N ASP A 731 -30.98 -0.99 12.50
CA ASP A 731 -31.44 -2.32 12.84
C ASP A 731 -32.90 -2.27 13.32
N LEU A 732 -33.72 -3.17 12.82
CA LEU A 732 -35.02 -3.53 13.45
C LEU A 732 -34.71 -4.60 14.50
N LEU A 733 -35.08 -4.35 15.74
CA LEU A 733 -35.04 -5.29 16.84
C LEU A 733 -36.49 -5.80 17.07
N VAL A 734 -36.65 -7.09 17.30
CA VAL A 734 -37.92 -7.71 17.63
C VAL A 734 -37.76 -8.47 18.94
N ASP A 735 -38.55 -8.09 19.93
CA ASP A 735 -38.67 -8.79 21.22
C ASP A 735 -40.07 -9.27 21.39
N LEU A 736 -40.24 -10.58 21.35
CA LEU A 736 -41.54 -11.27 21.58
C LEU A 736 -41.33 -12.29 22.69
N TRP A 737 -42.02 -12.12 23.82
CA TRP A 737 -41.93 -13.01 24.95
C TRP A 737 -43.31 -13.36 25.46
N ALA A 738 -43.56 -14.62 25.77
CA ALA A 738 -44.74 -15.12 26.40
C ALA A 738 -44.41 -15.91 27.66
N SER A 739 -45.12 -15.74 28.72
CA SER A 739 -45.01 -16.61 29.88
C SER A 739 -46.39 -17.20 30.31
N ARG A 740 -46.30 -18.36 30.94
CA ARG A 740 -47.42 -19.01 31.60
C ARG A 740 -46.98 -19.60 32.93
N ASN A 741 -47.74 -19.35 33.97
CA ASN A 741 -47.50 -19.85 35.32
C ASN A 741 -48.66 -20.74 35.79
N THR A 742 -48.36 -21.73 36.62
CA THR A 742 -49.36 -22.59 37.24
C THR A 742 -50.02 -21.91 38.43
N ARG A 743 -49.35 -20.98 39.08
CA ARG A 743 -49.84 -20.19 40.24
C ARG A 743 -49.85 -18.71 39.89
N ASP A 744 -50.74 -17.94 40.48
CA ASP A 744 -50.90 -16.49 40.41
C ASP A 744 -50.96 -15.81 41.81
N ASP A 745 -50.93 -16.61 42.87
CA ASP A 745 -51.02 -16.22 44.25
C ASP A 745 -49.64 -16.14 44.96
N THR A 746 -48.60 -15.79 44.23
CA THR A 746 -47.21 -15.78 44.70
C THR A 746 -46.81 -14.38 45.19
N PRO A 747 -45.82 -14.27 46.10
CA PRO A 747 -45.35 -12.98 46.59
C PRO A 747 -44.50 -12.21 45.59
N TYR A 748 -44.20 -12.77 44.45
CA TYR A 748 -43.44 -12.13 43.37
C TYR A 748 -44.34 -12.02 42.14
N TYR A 749 -43.91 -11.15 41.20
CA TYR A 749 -44.66 -10.99 39.94
C TYR A 749 -44.74 -12.30 39.16
N ASN A 750 -45.96 -12.75 38.99
CA ASN A 750 -46.25 -14.08 38.44
C ASN A 750 -47.60 -14.13 37.76
N PRO A 751 -47.79 -13.46 36.64
CA PRO A 751 -49.06 -13.46 35.89
C PRO A 751 -49.40 -14.87 35.44
N ARG A 752 -50.67 -15.22 35.45
CA ARG A 752 -51.12 -16.53 34.93
C ARG A 752 -50.74 -16.81 33.50
N SER A 753 -50.73 -15.76 32.69
CA SER A 753 -50.08 -15.69 31.38
C SER A 753 -49.94 -14.27 30.92
N ASP A 754 -48.82 -13.97 30.24
CA ASP A 754 -48.59 -12.69 29.61
C ASP A 754 -47.89 -12.85 28.24
N LEU A 755 -47.98 -11.79 27.47
CA LEU A 755 -47.35 -11.68 26.16
C LEU A 755 -46.80 -10.26 26.01
N THR A 756 -45.51 -10.14 25.71
CA THR A 756 -44.80 -8.92 25.36
C THR A 756 -44.47 -8.95 23.87
N MET A 757 -44.80 -7.90 23.16
CA MET A 757 -44.35 -7.68 21.78
C MET A 757 -43.78 -6.25 21.66
N LEU A 758 -42.50 -6.12 21.42
CA LEU A 758 -41.80 -4.81 21.39
C LEU A 758 -40.85 -4.72 20.19
N PRO A 759 -41.35 -4.43 18.98
CA PRO A 759 -40.47 -3.99 17.90
C PRO A 759 -39.82 -2.65 18.23
N SER A 760 -38.56 -2.53 17.90
CA SER A 760 -37.72 -1.33 18.17
C SER A 760 -36.76 -1.07 17.01
N VAL A 761 -36.42 0.17 16.78
CA VAL A 761 -35.38 0.59 15.84
C VAL A 761 -34.15 1.05 16.62
N ARG A 762 -33.00 0.52 16.25
CA ARG A 762 -31.70 0.97 16.76
C ARG A 762 -30.92 1.62 15.62
N LEU A 763 -30.54 2.88 15.82
CA LEU A 763 -29.61 3.59 14.96
C LEU A 763 -28.23 3.59 15.65
N THR A 764 -27.25 3.02 14.98
CA THR A 764 -25.84 3.06 15.45
C THR A 764 -25.05 3.99 14.56
N HIS A 765 -24.48 5.04 15.13
CA HIS A 765 -23.68 6.03 14.46
C HIS A 765 -22.24 5.99 14.99
N THR A 766 -21.29 5.76 14.09
CA THR A 766 -19.86 5.77 14.40
C THR A 766 -19.37 7.21 14.50
N LEU A 767 -19.00 7.64 15.72
CA LEU A 767 -18.44 8.96 15.99
C LEU A 767 -16.97 9.05 15.60
N TYR A 768 -16.24 7.98 15.86
CA TYR A 768 -14.83 7.85 15.56
C TYR A 768 -14.51 6.39 15.27
N ARG A 769 -13.77 6.15 14.21
CA ARG A 769 -13.15 4.85 13.91
C ARG A 769 -11.78 5.08 13.34
N ARG A 770 -10.78 4.40 13.88
CA ARG A 770 -9.44 4.40 13.34
C ARG A 770 -8.75 3.10 13.73
N TYR A 771 -8.47 2.26 12.73
CA TYR A 771 -7.90 0.93 12.92
C TYR A 771 -8.71 0.10 13.93
N GLU A 772 -8.10 -0.31 15.04
CA GLU A 772 -8.71 -1.13 16.07
C GLU A 772 -9.47 -0.31 17.12
N THR A 773 -9.56 1.02 16.97
CA THR A 773 -10.29 1.89 17.89
C THR A 773 -11.58 2.37 17.24
N ALA A 774 -12.69 2.20 17.94
CA ALA A 774 -13.98 2.68 17.51
C ALA A 774 -14.78 3.27 18.67
N TRP A 775 -15.48 4.36 18.41
CA TRP A 775 -16.43 4.98 19.31
C TRP A 775 -17.76 5.17 18.60
N GLU A 776 -18.81 4.59 19.15
CA GLU A 776 -20.13 4.55 18.56
C GLU A 776 -21.17 5.11 19.54
N GLN A 777 -22.19 5.76 19.02
CA GLN A 777 -23.41 6.12 19.74
C GLN A 777 -24.61 5.37 19.16
N GLN A 778 -25.55 5.07 20.03
CA GLN A 778 -26.75 4.30 19.68
C GLN A 778 -28.00 5.03 20.14
N PHE A 779 -28.98 5.12 19.26
CA PHE A 779 -30.32 5.62 19.58
C PHE A 779 -31.30 4.47 19.42
N LEU A 780 -32.19 4.29 20.39
CA LEU A 780 -33.16 3.22 20.44
C LEU A 780 -34.54 3.80 20.63
N ALA A 781 -35.49 3.37 19.79
CA ALA A 781 -36.90 3.73 19.93
C ALA A 781 -37.78 2.53 19.58
N GLY A 782 -38.75 2.24 20.43
CA GLY A 782 -39.67 1.11 20.21
C GLY A 782 -41.09 1.42 20.71
N ALA A 783 -42.04 0.81 20.07
CA ALA A 783 -43.41 0.84 20.51
C ALA A 783 -44.04 -0.54 20.30
N GLY A 784 -44.80 -0.99 21.25
CA GLY A 784 -45.39 -2.33 21.24
C GLY A 784 -46.58 -2.51 22.14
N ALA A 785 -46.85 -3.74 22.52
CA ALA A 785 -47.98 -4.11 23.33
C ALA A 785 -47.57 -5.12 24.41
N TYR A 786 -48.18 -5.01 25.56
CA TYR A 786 -48.14 -5.98 26.61
C TYR A 786 -49.56 -6.44 26.93
N ALA A 787 -49.80 -7.74 26.84
CA ALA A 787 -51.06 -8.36 27.16
C ALA A 787 -50.92 -9.25 28.41
N GLN A 788 -51.81 -9.11 29.36
CA GLN A 788 -51.77 -9.89 30.60
C GLN A 788 -53.18 -10.44 30.91
N ARG A 789 -53.23 -11.71 31.18
CA ARG A 789 -54.51 -12.35 31.56
C ARG A 789 -55.10 -11.72 32.80
N GLY A 790 -56.34 -11.31 32.72
CA GLY A 790 -57.07 -10.61 33.80
C GLY A 790 -56.98 -9.08 33.74
N PHE A 791 -56.03 -8.51 33.02
CA PHE A 791 -55.79 -7.04 32.93
C PHE A 791 -55.83 -6.46 31.53
N GLY A 792 -55.98 -7.32 30.51
CA GLY A 792 -56.14 -6.92 29.13
C GLY A 792 -54.78 -6.57 28.44
N THR A 793 -54.85 -5.74 27.41
CA THR A 793 -53.68 -5.33 26.58
C THR A 793 -53.48 -3.84 26.72
N GLY A 794 -52.21 -3.41 26.88
CA GLY A 794 -51.84 -2.02 26.92
C GLY A 794 -50.55 -1.75 26.13
N ALA A 795 -50.38 -0.50 25.68
CA ALA A 795 -49.23 -0.08 24.90
C ALA A 795 -47.91 -0.05 25.72
N MET A 796 -46.84 -0.47 25.10
CA MET A 796 -45.47 -0.31 25.58
C MET A 796 -44.70 0.71 24.76
N MET A 797 -43.80 1.41 25.38
CA MET A 797 -42.85 2.35 24.72
C MET A 797 -41.46 2.16 25.28
N LEU A 798 -40.48 2.31 24.42
CA LEU A 798 -39.07 2.23 24.73
C LEU A 798 -38.34 3.40 24.03
N ILE A 799 -37.52 4.11 24.78
CA ILE A 799 -36.51 5.03 24.22
C ILE A 799 -35.19 4.75 24.89
N GLY A 800 -34.09 4.98 24.19
CA GLY A 800 -32.78 4.75 24.73
C GLY A 800 -31.69 5.51 23.99
N TYR A 801 -30.60 5.74 24.72
CA TYR A 801 -29.36 6.29 24.20
C TYR A 801 -28.20 5.56 24.81
N GLY A 802 -27.26 5.14 23.98
CA GLY A 802 -26.07 4.41 24.42
C GLY A 802 -24.80 4.89 23.76
N GLN A 803 -23.70 4.55 24.40
CA GLN A 803 -22.35 4.76 23.87
C GLN A 803 -21.56 3.48 24.03
N ARG A 804 -20.70 3.18 23.04
CA ARG A 804 -19.76 2.07 23.06
C ARG A 804 -18.41 2.48 22.56
N PHE A 805 -17.36 2.14 23.33
CA PHE A 805 -15.97 2.40 22.98
C PHE A 805 -15.21 1.08 22.96
N ARG A 806 -14.45 0.86 21.88
CA ARG A 806 -13.59 -0.32 21.69
C ARG A 806 -12.20 0.11 21.29
N THR A 807 -11.17 -0.57 21.80
CA THR A 807 -9.79 -0.32 21.38
C THR A 807 -8.91 -1.56 21.46
N ASN A 808 -8.04 -1.72 20.48
CA ASN A 808 -6.98 -2.74 20.38
C ASN A 808 -7.48 -4.20 20.53
N ASP A 809 -8.75 -4.47 20.27
CA ASP A 809 -9.42 -5.78 20.43
C ASP A 809 -9.36 -6.33 21.87
N VAL A 810 -8.79 -5.56 22.81
CA VAL A 810 -8.63 -5.96 24.23
C VAL A 810 -9.61 -5.28 25.17
N PHE A 811 -10.08 -4.09 24.82
CA PHE A 811 -10.98 -3.32 25.68
C PHE A 811 -12.25 -2.93 24.93
N ASP A 812 -13.38 -3.27 25.50
CA ASP A 812 -14.72 -2.96 24.99
C ASP A 812 -15.60 -2.55 26.16
N VAL A 813 -16.17 -1.35 26.13
CA VAL A 813 -17.07 -0.83 27.15
C VAL A 813 -18.29 -0.20 26.50
N GLY A 814 -19.46 -0.54 27.03
CA GLY A 814 -20.74 0.01 26.59
C GLY A 814 -21.57 0.49 27.78
N ALA A 815 -22.35 1.54 27.58
CA ALA A 815 -23.37 1.97 28.51
C ALA A 815 -24.58 2.51 27.75
N THR A 816 -25.77 2.10 28.16
CA THR A 816 -27.05 2.52 27.55
C THR A 816 -28.04 2.92 28.64
N ILE A 817 -28.58 4.13 28.52
CA ILE A 817 -29.71 4.57 29.33
C ILE A 817 -30.99 4.30 28.54
N THR A 818 -31.96 3.63 29.19
CA THR A 818 -33.25 3.28 28.57
C THR A 818 -34.38 3.75 29.45
N GLY A 819 -35.38 4.37 28.85
CA GLY A 819 -36.66 4.68 29.45
C GLY A 819 -37.73 3.75 28.88
N THR A 820 -38.41 3.00 29.74
CA THR A 820 -39.51 2.13 29.35
C THR A 820 -40.81 2.53 30.03
N SER A 821 -41.91 2.39 29.31
CA SER A 821 -43.26 2.55 29.86
C SER A 821 -44.11 1.36 29.43
N ARG A 822 -44.67 0.62 30.40
CA ARG A 822 -45.48 -0.58 30.17
C ARG A 822 -46.60 -0.67 31.17
N PRO A 823 -47.73 -1.32 30.86
CA PRO A 823 -48.74 -1.64 31.85
C PRO A 823 -48.31 -2.88 32.66
N TYR A 824 -48.70 -2.90 33.92
CA TYR A 824 -48.46 -3.97 34.87
C TYR A 824 -49.62 -4.09 35.83
N ASP A 825 -50.28 -5.24 35.90
CA ASP A 825 -51.47 -5.43 36.71
C ASP A 825 -52.47 -4.25 36.54
N GLY A 826 -52.69 -3.81 35.31
CA GLY A 826 -53.56 -2.73 34.92
C GLY A 826 -53.02 -1.30 35.26
N ARG A 827 -51.88 -1.16 35.90
CA ARG A 827 -51.20 0.13 36.18
C ARG A 827 -50.07 0.40 35.25
N ARG A 828 -49.83 1.68 34.94
CA ARG A 828 -48.72 2.05 34.08
C ARG A 828 -47.43 2.20 34.90
N GLU A 829 -46.45 1.38 34.61
CA GLU A 829 -45.10 1.52 35.14
C GLU A 829 -44.23 2.30 34.18
N ARG A 830 -43.27 3.07 34.77
CA ARG A 830 -42.21 3.76 34.06
C ARG A 830 -40.90 3.40 34.73
N GLU A 831 -39.94 3.07 33.92
CA GLU A 831 -38.58 2.74 34.39
C GLU A 831 -37.57 3.53 33.60
N LEU A 832 -36.62 4.13 34.29
CA LEU A 832 -35.37 4.67 33.70
C LEU A 832 -34.23 3.83 34.24
N ARG A 833 -33.48 3.22 33.37
CA ARG A 833 -32.41 2.27 33.70
C ARG A 833 -31.15 2.58 32.90
N ILE A 834 -29.96 2.46 33.53
CA ILE A 834 -28.68 2.33 32.85
C ILE A 834 -28.32 0.85 32.84
N VAL A 835 -27.90 0.36 31.67
CA VAL A 835 -27.23 -0.94 31.50
C VAL A 835 -25.82 -0.65 31.03
N PHE A 836 -24.83 -1.36 31.58
CA PHE A 836 -23.43 -1.22 31.19
C PHE A 836 -22.76 -2.59 31.10
N ASP A 837 -21.80 -2.66 30.18
CA ASP A 837 -20.96 -3.84 30.00
C ASP A 837 -19.51 -3.41 29.77
N LEU A 838 -18.57 -4.26 30.19
CA LEU A 838 -17.14 -4.10 29.97
C LEU A 838 -16.52 -5.47 29.72
N THR A 839 -15.71 -5.55 28.69
CA THR A 839 -14.81 -6.68 28.44
C THR A 839 -13.37 -6.17 28.38
N TYR A 840 -12.50 -6.77 29.18
CA TYR A 840 -11.07 -6.44 29.18
C TYR A 840 -10.22 -7.71 29.12
N ARG A 841 -9.30 -7.76 28.14
CA ARG A 841 -8.37 -8.88 27.92
C ARG A 841 -6.95 -8.43 28.24
N PHE A 842 -6.25 -9.15 29.13
CA PHE A 842 -4.92 -8.74 29.63
C PHE A 842 -3.95 -9.90 29.84
#